data_44125d8e2383868574cef6916fe64fa9
#
_entry.id   44125d8e2383868574cef6916fe64fa9
#
_cell.length_a   1.000
_cell.length_b   1.000
_cell.length_c   1.000
_cell.angle_alpha   90.00
_cell.angle_beta   90.00
_cell.angle_gamma   90.00
#
_symmetry.space_group_name_H-M   'P 1'
#
loop_
_entity.id
_entity.type
_entity.pdbx_description
1 polymer ?
#
loop_
_entity_poly.entity_id
_entity_poly.type
_entity_poly.pdbx_seq_one_letter_code
_entity_poly.pdbx_strand_id
1 'polypeptide(L)'
;MGRFQKFEKMKEFCVILTCLVGAILTVPIDELEPKQAEPNYRLPDNVIPINYVLEIEPIFTNFTFNGRATITFRALTTTNIIVLHQNQLIINEQATLITLANNAASQTVITGTDWNNVTHHYTLHTASVLAPNVDYVISFTYTGILSDDMRGFYRSSYVENQVTKWLGTTQMQPTHARRVFPSFDEPKFKATFDISIIRSNNHTTTVSNTRRISSTPVIDGLRTRDTFAQTPIMSTYLVAFIVSEFQIRSENDSFRVIARPDAFDQTFYAHYVGPKLLAQLETYLDYPYSNMTAMTKMEMAALPDFSAGAMENWGLLTYRETALLYDANVSTALAQQRVATVITHEQSHMWFGDLVTCDWWEFTWLNEGFARYFQYHGTALLAETHWELPYQFVVEQLQVVMGMDSLETAHPMSHTVNSPSDVQGIFDSISYNKGASQYLRANAYQTTTPQKLYDALQPNVVASVLEVAEFLNTWTTQSGYPVVTVTRGQDKKSLTISQKRFLLKNPNHTDQTRWEIKLNYATSQQKNFQATQSTLSLSRNQTSLNLTLSSEVDWVIFNIQQTGYYRVNYDTATWENISKALKTNSYSDIHVLNRAQVVDDTLNLARGELLDYKLALSILQYIEGETNYLPWLAAFNNLIYIQRRFSAEQLNVYHKYVLGLVDNIYKALGFSARPNDTRLDIYNRANILNYACKFGHSGCIESAIAEFTRLVEQPQTYRVPVDIRPVVYCTAITEGNSSTWNFMWNRFLTENVAAEQVVILTALGCTKDPAILKDYLAKIISNSVRLQDKQSAFTSTYNNHDSNVQIVLDFVTANYSSIRNSFDNIGDVATILSNLAARFSNAAQISQLETFYAGKEEEFASKTIPNAIADAKFNLEWAGRHVDDIYNYMRGSASQLVS
;
A
#
# COMPACT_ATOMS: atom_id res chain seq x y z
N MET A 1 0.15 51.61 62.45
CA MET A 1 1.22 51.47 61.41
C MET A 1 0.94 50.28 60.49
N GLY A 2 -0.04 49.45 60.69
CA GLY A 2 -0.28 48.22 59.83
C GLY A 2 -1.25 48.46 58.66
N ARG A 3 -1.84 49.63 58.44
CA ARG A 3 -2.80 49.85 57.33
C ARG A 3 -2.16 50.65 56.17
N PHE A 4 -1.07 51.36 56.36
CA PHE A 4 -0.40 52.13 55.30
C PHE A 4 0.50 51.22 54.38
N GLN A 5 1.12 50.17 54.89
CA GLN A 5 1.95 49.29 54.10
C GLN A 5 1.14 48.40 53.12
N LYS A 6 -0.16 48.21 53.38
CA LYS A 6 -1.04 47.38 52.43
C LYS A 6 -1.47 48.22 51.23
N PHE A 7 -1.48 49.57 51.36
CA PHE A 7 -1.89 50.48 50.28
C PHE A 7 -0.73 50.73 49.26
N GLU A 8 0.51 50.71 49.71
CA GLU A 8 1.64 50.85 48.79
C GLU A 8 1.89 49.55 47.97
N LYS A 9 1.80 48.38 48.57
CA LYS A 9 1.89 47.12 47.85
C LYS A 9 0.76 46.93 46.84
N MET A 10 -0.41 47.49 47.06
CA MET A 10 -1.55 47.45 46.13
C MET A 10 -1.34 48.42 44.97
N LYS A 11 -0.63 49.55 45.17
CA LYS A 11 -0.26 50.50 44.10
C LYS A 11 0.83 49.90 43.18
N GLU A 12 1.82 49.23 43.74
CA GLU A 12 2.85 48.53 42.94
C GLU A 12 2.25 47.37 42.13
N PHE A 13 1.29 46.65 42.70
CA PHE A 13 0.59 45.58 41.98
C PHE A 13 -0.31 46.11 40.86
N CYS A 14 -0.97 47.26 41.05
CA CYS A 14 -1.74 47.94 40.00
C CYS A 14 -0.87 48.50 38.88
N VAL A 15 0.33 49.01 39.19
CA VAL A 15 1.26 49.51 38.16
C VAL A 15 1.88 48.37 37.36
N ILE A 16 2.18 47.23 37.98
CA ILE A 16 2.68 46.05 37.28
C ILE A 16 1.57 45.43 36.41
N LEU A 17 0.32 45.43 36.88
CA LEU A 17 -0.81 44.91 36.11
C LEU A 17 -1.14 45.82 34.92
N THR A 18 -0.99 47.15 35.07
CA THR A 18 -1.22 48.14 34.00
C THR A 18 -0.08 48.08 32.97
N CYS A 19 1.16 47.83 33.38
CA CYS A 19 2.29 47.62 32.46
C CYS A 19 2.20 46.27 31.71
N LEU A 20 1.70 45.21 32.36
CA LEU A 20 1.45 43.92 31.70
C LEU A 20 0.29 43.98 30.71
N VAL A 21 -0.79 44.69 31.01
CA VAL A 21 -1.90 44.93 30.08
C VAL A 21 -1.48 45.86 28.94
N GLY A 22 -0.61 46.87 29.21
CA GLY A 22 -0.05 47.74 28.18
C GLY A 22 0.94 47.01 27.24
N ALA A 23 1.70 46.02 27.74
CA ALA A 23 2.63 45.24 26.93
C ALA A 23 1.93 44.17 26.07
N ILE A 24 0.71 43.73 26.45
CA ILE A 24 -0.12 42.83 25.64
C ILE A 24 -0.85 43.58 24.51
N LEU A 25 -1.02 44.92 24.64
CA LEU A 25 -1.71 45.75 23.64
C LEU A 25 -0.76 46.43 22.62
N THR A 26 0.54 46.14 22.66
CA THR A 26 1.53 46.71 21.71
C THR A 26 2.31 45.64 20.93
N VAL A 27 1.88 44.35 20.96
CA VAL A 27 2.21 43.38 19.91
C VAL A 27 1.38 43.83 18.70
N PRO A 28 1.97 44.07 17.52
CA PRO A 28 1.19 44.24 16.31
C PRO A 28 0.37 42.96 16.21
N ILE A 29 -0.94 43.08 16.29
CA ILE A 29 -1.81 42.05 15.73
C ILE A 29 -1.52 42.18 14.23
N ASP A 30 -0.58 41.38 13.71
CA ASP A 30 -0.69 41.00 12.31
C ASP A 30 -2.16 40.61 12.15
N GLU A 31 -2.86 41.35 11.31
CA GLU A 31 -4.20 40.95 10.88
C GLU A 31 -4.03 39.52 10.39
N LEU A 32 -4.39 38.57 11.27
CA LEU A 32 -4.67 37.21 10.82
C LEU A 32 -5.79 37.40 9.82
N GLU A 33 -5.42 37.47 8.54
CA GLU A 33 -6.43 37.26 7.49
C GLU A 33 -7.28 36.11 7.98
N PRO A 34 -8.62 36.25 8.01
CA PRO A 34 -9.46 35.14 8.45
C PRO A 34 -9.05 33.94 7.60
N LYS A 35 -8.51 32.90 8.24
CA LYS A 35 -8.23 31.64 7.56
C LYS A 35 -9.47 31.33 6.77
N GLN A 36 -9.36 31.36 5.44
CA GLN A 36 -10.45 31.06 4.56
C GLN A 36 -10.99 29.69 5.03
N ALA A 37 -12.29 29.63 5.34
CA ALA A 37 -12.87 28.39 5.85
C ALA A 37 -12.54 27.27 4.85
N GLU A 38 -12.00 26.15 5.35
CA GLU A 38 -11.68 24.99 4.53
C GLU A 38 -12.89 24.62 3.66
N PRO A 39 -12.73 24.38 2.35
CA PRO A 39 -13.85 24.02 1.49
C PRO A 39 -14.57 22.76 2.01
N ASN A 40 -15.89 22.80 2.06
CA ASN A 40 -16.66 21.59 2.40
C ASN A 40 -16.75 20.68 1.17
N TYR A 41 -16.08 19.55 1.21
CA TYR A 41 -16.06 18.54 0.13
C TYR A 41 -17.20 17.51 0.24
N ARG A 42 -17.96 17.49 1.36
CA ARG A 42 -19.00 16.50 1.62
C ARG A 42 -20.34 16.94 1.04
N LEU A 43 -21.04 15.99 0.43
CA LEU A 43 -22.40 16.22 -0.03
C LEU A 43 -23.37 16.38 1.16
N PRO A 44 -24.41 17.23 1.02
CA PRO A 44 -25.46 17.34 2.04
C PRO A 44 -26.34 16.07 2.07
N ASP A 45 -26.85 15.72 3.25
CA ASP A 45 -27.73 14.57 3.48
C ASP A 45 -29.22 14.85 3.20
N ASN A 46 -29.54 15.87 2.43
CA ASN A 46 -30.94 16.27 2.13
C ASN A 46 -31.61 15.41 1.05
N VAL A 47 -30.79 14.69 0.25
CA VAL A 47 -31.26 13.76 -0.79
C VAL A 47 -30.39 12.51 -0.81
N ILE A 48 -30.98 11.35 -1.20
CA ILE A 48 -30.25 10.08 -1.37
C ILE A 48 -30.59 9.47 -2.73
N PRO A 49 -29.63 8.88 -3.45
CA PRO A 49 -29.90 8.14 -4.67
C PRO A 49 -30.60 6.80 -4.36
N ILE A 50 -31.37 6.31 -5.33
CA ILE A 50 -32.07 5.01 -5.29
C ILE A 50 -31.58 4.13 -6.44
N ASN A 51 -31.54 4.71 -7.67
CA ASN A 51 -31.17 3.97 -8.87
C ASN A 51 -30.52 4.90 -9.88
N TYR A 52 -29.56 4.38 -10.63
CA TYR A 52 -28.96 4.99 -11.81
C TYR A 52 -29.23 4.14 -13.06
N VAL A 53 -29.74 4.74 -14.11
CA VAL A 53 -29.76 4.16 -15.47
C VAL A 53 -28.67 4.85 -16.27
N LEU A 54 -27.63 4.10 -16.62
CA LEU A 54 -26.43 4.61 -17.32
C LEU A 54 -26.36 4.05 -18.74
N GLU A 55 -26.17 4.94 -19.71
CA GLU A 55 -25.83 4.57 -21.08
C GLU A 55 -24.55 5.30 -21.48
N ILE A 56 -23.50 4.54 -21.83
CA ILE A 56 -22.17 5.06 -22.16
C ILE A 56 -21.78 4.60 -23.56
N GLU A 57 -21.26 5.52 -24.39
CA GLU A 57 -20.80 5.28 -25.74
C GLU A 57 -19.37 5.80 -25.94
N PRO A 58 -18.32 4.95 -25.86
CA PRO A 58 -16.95 5.36 -26.17
C PRO A 58 -16.73 5.62 -27.66
N ILE A 59 -15.98 6.69 -27.97
CA ILE A 59 -15.61 7.11 -29.32
C ILE A 59 -14.09 7.13 -29.42
N PHE A 60 -13.50 6.01 -29.87
CA PHE A 60 -12.03 5.84 -29.92
C PHE A 60 -11.34 6.66 -31.00
N THR A 61 -12.09 7.25 -31.95
CA THR A 61 -11.50 8.08 -33.03
C THR A 61 -10.98 9.43 -32.53
N ASN A 62 -11.55 9.95 -31.45
CA ASN A 62 -11.17 11.24 -30.85
C ASN A 62 -10.97 11.13 -29.32
N PHE A 63 -11.05 9.90 -28.75
CA PHE A 63 -10.89 9.61 -27.32
C PHE A 63 -11.85 10.38 -26.41
N THR A 64 -13.13 10.41 -26.81
CA THR A 64 -14.22 10.94 -25.99
C THR A 64 -15.29 9.85 -25.75
N PHE A 65 -16.26 10.16 -24.90
CA PHE A 65 -17.46 9.33 -24.78
C PHE A 65 -18.71 10.19 -24.63
N ASN A 66 -19.84 9.71 -25.15
CA ASN A 66 -21.15 10.23 -24.85
C ASN A 66 -21.72 9.47 -23.65
N GLY A 67 -22.46 10.18 -22.79
CA GLY A 67 -23.15 9.59 -21.65
C GLY A 67 -24.56 10.08 -21.47
N ARG A 68 -25.42 9.19 -20.99
CA ARG A 68 -26.73 9.51 -20.43
C ARG A 68 -26.83 8.91 -19.06
N ALA A 69 -27.21 9.70 -18.04
CA ALA A 69 -27.49 9.24 -16.69
C ALA A 69 -28.91 9.68 -16.30
N THR A 70 -29.74 8.73 -15.89
CA THR A 70 -31.04 9.00 -15.29
C THR A 70 -30.99 8.51 -13.84
N ILE A 71 -31.15 9.43 -12.90
CA ILE A 71 -30.99 9.17 -11.48
C ILE A 71 -32.34 9.29 -10.79
N THR A 72 -32.81 8.20 -10.20
CA THR A 72 -33.93 8.23 -9.24
C THR A 72 -33.36 8.51 -7.87
N PHE A 73 -33.87 9.54 -7.20
CA PHE A 73 -33.43 9.95 -5.86
C PHE A 73 -34.63 10.31 -4.96
N ARG A 74 -34.43 10.23 -3.66
CA ARG A 74 -35.42 10.60 -2.65
C ARG A 74 -34.98 11.87 -1.92
N ALA A 75 -35.84 12.85 -1.82
CA ALA A 75 -35.66 13.96 -0.90
C ALA A 75 -35.96 13.49 0.54
N LEU A 76 -35.05 13.69 1.47
CA LEU A 76 -35.21 13.36 2.89
C LEU A 76 -35.77 14.56 3.68
N THR A 77 -35.48 15.77 3.24
CA THR A 77 -35.94 17.02 3.81
C THR A 77 -36.54 17.89 2.71
N THR A 78 -37.34 18.87 3.11
CA THR A 78 -37.83 19.92 2.20
C THR A 78 -36.65 20.72 1.65
N THR A 79 -36.45 20.72 0.33
CA THR A 79 -35.32 21.40 -0.32
C THR A 79 -35.66 21.87 -1.72
N ASN A 80 -35.02 22.94 -2.18
CA ASN A 80 -35.02 23.38 -3.60
C ASN A 80 -33.59 23.32 -4.19
N ILE A 81 -32.66 22.64 -3.52
CA ILE A 81 -31.27 22.50 -3.92
C ILE A 81 -30.91 21.01 -3.94
N ILE A 82 -30.34 20.57 -5.05
CA ILE A 82 -29.73 19.24 -5.20
C ILE A 82 -28.24 19.44 -5.47
N VAL A 83 -27.38 18.83 -4.66
CA VAL A 83 -25.94 18.86 -4.85
C VAL A 83 -25.47 17.44 -5.17
N LEU A 84 -24.74 17.31 -6.27
CA LEU A 84 -24.04 16.07 -6.65
C LEU A 84 -22.64 16.39 -7.16
N HIS A 85 -21.83 15.39 -7.41
CA HIS A 85 -20.48 15.56 -7.94
C HIS A 85 -20.46 15.44 -9.47
N GLN A 86 -19.65 16.26 -10.12
CA GLN A 86 -19.17 16.06 -11.49
C GLN A 86 -17.74 16.61 -11.61
N ASN A 87 -16.95 16.02 -12.49
CA ASN A 87 -15.62 16.51 -12.83
C ASN A 87 -15.27 16.13 -14.27
N GLN A 88 -14.76 17.08 -15.07
CA GLN A 88 -14.34 16.86 -16.47
C GLN A 88 -15.48 16.43 -17.42
N LEU A 89 -16.75 16.61 -17.03
CA LEU A 89 -17.91 16.35 -17.87
C LEU A 89 -18.46 17.66 -18.44
N ILE A 90 -18.87 17.62 -19.70
CA ILE A 90 -19.63 18.70 -20.34
C ILE A 90 -21.11 18.30 -20.33
N ILE A 91 -21.87 18.86 -19.39
CA ILE A 91 -23.29 18.54 -19.20
C ILE A 91 -24.12 19.43 -20.12
N ASN A 92 -25.09 18.85 -20.85
CA ASN A 92 -26.07 19.59 -21.59
C ASN A 92 -27.22 20.03 -20.65
N GLU A 93 -27.18 21.26 -20.17
CA GLU A 93 -28.13 21.79 -19.21
C GLU A 93 -29.56 21.86 -19.75
N GLN A 94 -29.75 22.05 -21.07
CA GLN A 94 -31.07 22.06 -21.71
C GLN A 94 -31.74 20.68 -21.68
N ALA A 95 -30.98 19.61 -21.56
CA ALA A 95 -31.49 18.24 -21.48
C ALA A 95 -31.66 17.73 -20.02
N THR A 96 -31.47 18.60 -19.03
CA THR A 96 -31.60 18.26 -17.61
C THR A 96 -33.04 18.48 -17.15
N LEU A 97 -33.71 17.42 -16.70
CA LEU A 97 -35.12 17.44 -16.30
C LEU A 97 -35.32 16.85 -14.93
N ILE A 98 -36.25 17.37 -14.14
CA ILE A 98 -36.73 16.75 -12.89
C ILE A 98 -38.20 16.43 -13.02
N THR A 99 -38.59 15.19 -12.78
CA THR A 99 -39.96 14.71 -12.78
C THR A 99 -40.25 13.94 -11.49
N LEU A 100 -41.53 13.83 -11.10
CA LEU A 100 -41.91 12.87 -10.07
C LEU A 100 -41.78 11.45 -10.61
N ALA A 101 -41.21 10.54 -9.84
CA ALA A 101 -41.00 9.15 -10.28
C ALA A 101 -42.29 8.43 -10.70
N ASN A 102 -43.40 8.74 -10.05
CA ASN A 102 -44.75 8.17 -10.34
C ASN A 102 -45.61 8.98 -11.29
N ASN A 103 -45.12 10.12 -11.78
CA ASN A 103 -45.88 10.99 -12.67
C ASN A 103 -44.93 11.83 -13.57
N ALA A 104 -44.50 11.27 -14.67
CA ALA A 104 -43.60 11.92 -15.63
C ALA A 104 -44.14 13.21 -16.24
N ALA A 105 -45.45 13.48 -16.16
CA ALA A 105 -46.09 14.72 -16.60
C ALA A 105 -45.90 15.89 -15.60
N SER A 106 -45.51 15.59 -14.36
CA SER A 106 -45.19 16.61 -13.35
C SER A 106 -43.71 16.95 -13.40
N GLN A 107 -43.38 18.10 -13.96
CA GLN A 107 -41.97 18.55 -14.12
C GLN A 107 -41.71 19.75 -13.22
N THR A 108 -40.53 19.77 -12.61
CA THR A 108 -39.97 20.92 -11.93
C THR A 108 -38.85 21.50 -12.82
N VAL A 109 -38.91 22.82 -13.06
CA VAL A 109 -37.90 23.52 -13.86
C VAL A 109 -36.66 23.76 -13.03
N ILE A 110 -35.50 23.51 -13.62
CA ILE A 110 -34.19 23.93 -13.08
C ILE A 110 -34.03 25.41 -13.42
N THR A 111 -33.85 26.24 -12.39
CA THR A 111 -33.74 27.69 -12.52
C THR A 111 -32.29 28.17 -12.63
N GLY A 112 -31.33 27.34 -12.27
CA GLY A 112 -29.93 27.65 -12.37
C GLY A 112 -29.07 26.46 -11.90
N THR A 113 -27.83 26.50 -12.33
CA THR A 113 -26.80 25.52 -11.95
C THR A 113 -25.53 26.24 -11.51
N ASP A 114 -24.84 25.75 -10.49
CA ASP A 114 -23.51 26.21 -10.07
C ASP A 114 -22.54 25.06 -10.09
N TRP A 115 -21.33 25.31 -10.53
CA TRP A 115 -20.25 24.34 -10.48
C TRP A 115 -19.04 24.89 -9.72
N ASN A 116 -18.57 24.14 -8.73
CA ASN A 116 -17.37 24.45 -7.95
C ASN A 116 -16.25 23.50 -8.35
N ASN A 117 -15.20 24.00 -8.99
CA ASN A 117 -14.08 23.20 -9.47
C ASN A 117 -13.14 22.69 -8.36
N VAL A 118 -13.23 23.23 -7.14
CA VAL A 118 -12.41 22.81 -5.99
C VAL A 118 -13.04 21.60 -5.30
N THR A 119 -14.36 21.68 -5.03
CA THR A 119 -15.11 20.61 -4.37
C THR A 119 -15.69 19.58 -5.33
N HIS A 120 -15.71 19.89 -6.63
CA HIS A 120 -16.41 19.15 -7.70
C HIS A 120 -17.94 19.10 -7.50
N HIS A 121 -18.50 20.00 -6.68
CA HIS A 121 -19.95 20.10 -6.47
C HIS A 121 -20.62 20.71 -7.69
N TYR A 122 -21.65 20.03 -8.18
CA TYR A 122 -22.59 20.52 -9.17
C TYR A 122 -23.94 20.71 -8.50
N THR A 123 -24.32 21.95 -8.31
CA THR A 123 -25.54 22.36 -7.60
C THR A 123 -26.64 22.70 -8.59
N LEU A 124 -27.83 22.16 -8.38
CA LEU A 124 -29.03 22.40 -9.16
C LEU A 124 -30.06 23.11 -8.30
N HIS A 125 -30.58 24.23 -8.80
CA HIS A 125 -31.64 24.99 -8.15
C HIS A 125 -32.98 24.72 -8.86
N THR A 126 -34.00 24.34 -8.09
CA THR A 126 -35.34 24.03 -8.64
C THR A 126 -36.36 25.15 -8.38
N ALA A 127 -37.24 25.40 -9.33
CA ALA A 127 -38.29 26.41 -9.20
C ALA A 127 -39.30 26.08 -8.11
N SER A 128 -39.58 24.78 -7.93
CA SER A 128 -40.50 24.27 -6.90
C SER A 128 -39.70 23.51 -5.82
N VAL A 129 -40.16 23.63 -4.59
CA VAL A 129 -39.58 22.90 -3.47
C VAL A 129 -39.90 21.41 -3.60
N LEU A 130 -38.91 20.56 -3.42
CA LEU A 130 -39.02 19.09 -3.35
C LEU A 130 -39.56 18.68 -1.96
N ALA A 131 -40.58 17.85 -1.95
CA ALA A 131 -41.22 17.41 -0.72
C ALA A 131 -40.44 16.22 -0.09
N PRO A 132 -40.39 16.14 1.23
CA PRO A 132 -39.68 15.05 1.91
C PRO A 132 -40.38 13.69 1.68
N ASN A 133 -39.59 12.61 1.61
CA ASN A 133 -40.01 11.24 1.35
C ASN A 133 -40.73 11.02 0.01
N VAL A 134 -40.43 11.88 -0.97
CA VAL A 134 -40.92 11.75 -2.36
C VAL A 134 -39.74 11.41 -3.27
N ASP A 135 -39.98 10.49 -4.20
CA ASP A 135 -39.02 10.06 -5.20
C ASP A 135 -39.14 10.94 -6.47
N TYR A 136 -37.98 11.41 -6.94
CA TYR A 136 -37.79 12.23 -8.12
C TYR A 136 -36.84 11.57 -9.10
N VAL A 137 -36.92 11.95 -10.36
CA VAL A 137 -36.05 11.49 -11.43
C VAL A 137 -35.38 12.71 -12.09
N ILE A 138 -34.06 12.68 -12.22
CA ILE A 138 -33.30 13.67 -12.99
C ILE A 138 -32.52 12.96 -14.09
N SER A 139 -32.48 13.55 -15.27
CA SER A 139 -31.77 13.01 -16.43
C SER A 139 -30.75 13.99 -16.97
N PHE A 140 -29.56 13.48 -17.24
CA PHE A 140 -28.44 14.21 -17.84
C PHE A 140 -28.05 13.58 -19.18
N THR A 141 -27.66 14.42 -20.11
CA THR A 141 -26.87 14.05 -21.29
C THR A 141 -25.56 14.82 -21.22
N TYR A 142 -24.45 14.15 -21.47
CA TYR A 142 -23.13 14.75 -21.30
C TYR A 142 -22.11 14.10 -22.21
N THR A 143 -20.96 14.74 -22.33
CA THR A 143 -19.74 14.17 -22.94
C THR A 143 -18.59 14.21 -21.97
N GLY A 144 -17.68 13.24 -22.08
CA GLY A 144 -16.47 13.18 -21.31
C GLY A 144 -15.27 12.76 -22.16
N ILE A 145 -14.10 12.71 -21.55
CA ILE A 145 -12.83 12.37 -22.18
C ILE A 145 -12.40 10.96 -21.76
N LEU A 146 -12.02 10.12 -22.74
CA LEU A 146 -11.28 8.89 -22.50
C LEU A 146 -9.81 9.27 -22.25
N SER A 147 -9.48 9.55 -21.00
CA SER A 147 -8.12 9.92 -20.58
C SER A 147 -7.16 8.74 -20.69
N ASP A 148 -5.87 8.98 -20.50
CA ASP A 148 -4.81 7.96 -20.38
C ASP A 148 -4.16 7.94 -18.98
N ASP A 149 -4.78 8.63 -18.02
CA ASP A 149 -4.31 8.77 -16.65
C ASP A 149 -4.75 7.62 -15.71
N MET A 150 -5.37 6.57 -16.26
CA MET A 150 -5.87 5.39 -15.55
C MET A 150 -6.90 5.72 -14.44
N ARG A 151 -7.76 6.74 -14.67
CA ARG A 151 -8.79 7.20 -13.72
C ARG A 151 -10.12 7.46 -14.43
N GLY A 152 -11.22 7.15 -13.74
CA GLY A 152 -12.56 7.25 -14.31
C GLY A 152 -12.77 6.25 -15.44
N PHE A 153 -13.28 6.69 -16.60
CA PHE A 153 -13.33 5.89 -17.82
C PHE A 153 -12.17 6.32 -18.73
N TYR A 154 -11.20 5.43 -18.87
CA TYR A 154 -9.94 5.74 -19.56
C TYR A 154 -9.64 4.77 -20.69
N ARG A 155 -8.75 5.18 -21.60
CA ARG A 155 -8.23 4.33 -22.66
C ARG A 155 -6.95 3.62 -22.24
N SER A 156 -6.81 2.39 -22.69
CA SER A 156 -5.56 1.62 -22.66
C SER A 156 -5.30 1.00 -24.02
N SER A 157 -4.11 0.48 -24.27
CA SER A 157 -3.76 -0.13 -25.54
C SER A 157 -2.78 -1.29 -25.41
N TYR A 158 -2.80 -2.15 -26.42
CA TYR A 158 -1.80 -3.19 -26.66
C TYR A 158 -1.50 -3.30 -28.16
N VAL A 159 -0.39 -3.94 -28.49
CA VAL A 159 -0.04 -4.18 -29.90
C VAL A 159 -0.34 -5.64 -30.24
N GLU A 160 -1.10 -5.86 -31.29
CA GLU A 160 -1.39 -7.18 -31.85
C GLU A 160 -1.08 -7.17 -33.36
N ASN A 161 -0.24 -8.09 -33.83
CA ASN A 161 0.17 -8.14 -35.23
C ASN A 161 0.68 -6.79 -35.78
N GLN A 162 1.45 -6.06 -34.99
CA GLN A 162 1.99 -4.71 -35.28
C GLN A 162 0.92 -3.61 -35.40
N VAL A 163 -0.32 -3.87 -34.98
CA VAL A 163 -1.42 -2.91 -34.95
C VAL A 163 -1.73 -2.54 -33.50
N THR A 164 -1.80 -1.25 -33.21
CA THR A 164 -2.28 -0.78 -31.90
C THR A 164 -3.78 -1.00 -31.79
N LYS A 165 -4.18 -1.75 -30.78
CA LYS A 165 -5.57 -2.02 -30.39
C LYS A 165 -5.91 -1.19 -29.16
N TRP A 166 -7.01 -0.47 -29.23
CA TRP A 166 -7.50 0.37 -28.16
C TRP A 166 -8.61 -0.34 -27.37
N LEU A 167 -8.65 -0.09 -26.07
CA LEU A 167 -9.74 -0.49 -25.20
C LEU A 167 -10.14 0.66 -24.27
N GLY A 168 -11.38 0.62 -23.78
CA GLY A 168 -11.87 1.50 -22.73
C GLY A 168 -12.16 0.68 -21.47
N THR A 169 -11.70 1.14 -20.31
CA THR A 169 -11.90 0.48 -19.02
C THR A 169 -12.05 1.51 -17.91
N THR A 170 -12.49 1.08 -16.75
CA THR A 170 -12.80 1.98 -15.63
C THR A 170 -11.91 1.78 -14.42
N GLN A 171 -11.63 2.89 -13.71
CA GLN A 171 -11.13 2.93 -12.33
C GLN A 171 -11.82 4.09 -11.61
N MET A 172 -12.86 3.75 -10.84
CA MET A 172 -13.72 4.74 -10.18
C MET A 172 -13.25 5.09 -8.76
N GLN A 173 -12.63 4.17 -8.05
CA GLN A 173 -12.11 4.40 -6.69
C GLN A 173 -10.94 5.40 -6.71
N PRO A 174 -10.85 6.33 -5.72
CA PRO A 174 -11.85 6.54 -4.68
C PRO A 174 -12.93 7.57 -5.08
N THR A 175 -12.66 8.56 -5.93
CA THR A 175 -13.53 9.70 -6.23
C THR A 175 -13.58 10.00 -7.72
N HIS A 176 -13.53 8.96 -8.57
CA HIS A 176 -13.44 9.12 -10.01
C HIS A 176 -14.71 8.71 -10.78
N ALA A 177 -15.77 8.20 -10.10
CA ALA A 177 -17.07 7.99 -10.74
C ALA A 177 -17.64 9.32 -11.27
N ARG A 178 -17.43 10.42 -10.58
CA ARG A 178 -17.80 11.79 -10.98
C ARG A 178 -17.13 12.27 -12.28
N ARG A 179 -16.11 11.58 -12.79
CA ARG A 179 -15.48 11.83 -14.09
C ARG A 179 -16.15 11.07 -15.23
N VAL A 180 -17.08 10.16 -14.89
CA VAL A 180 -17.75 9.27 -15.84
C VAL A 180 -19.24 9.56 -15.94
N PHE A 181 -19.89 9.89 -14.84
CA PHE A 181 -21.28 10.31 -14.78
C PHE A 181 -21.54 11.25 -13.59
N PRO A 182 -22.48 12.21 -13.72
CA PRO A 182 -22.91 12.99 -12.57
C PRO A 182 -23.47 12.06 -11.48
N SER A 183 -23.00 12.19 -10.23
CA SER A 183 -23.30 11.20 -9.20
C SER A 183 -23.19 11.74 -7.77
N PHE A 184 -23.87 11.06 -6.84
CA PHE A 184 -23.63 11.21 -5.41
C PHE A 184 -22.41 10.35 -5.02
N ASP A 185 -21.21 10.85 -5.37
CA ASP A 185 -19.96 10.08 -5.36
C ASP A 185 -19.29 10.07 -3.98
N GLU A 186 -20.00 9.49 -3.00
CA GLU A 186 -19.49 9.15 -1.67
C GLU A 186 -19.89 7.71 -1.32
N PRO A 187 -19.08 6.96 -0.58
CA PRO A 187 -19.34 5.53 -0.31
C PRO A 187 -20.72 5.23 0.30
N LYS A 188 -21.22 6.12 1.16
CA LYS A 188 -22.51 5.96 1.85
C LYS A 188 -23.75 6.06 0.94
N PHE A 189 -23.62 6.72 -0.22
CA PHE A 189 -24.74 6.91 -1.14
C PHE A 189 -24.88 5.73 -2.10
N LYS A 190 -25.18 4.55 -1.53
CA LYS A 190 -25.41 3.33 -2.30
C LYS A 190 -26.72 3.39 -3.09
N ALA A 191 -26.70 2.84 -4.29
CA ALA A 191 -27.85 2.71 -5.17
C ALA A 191 -27.73 1.47 -6.06
N THR A 192 -28.78 1.13 -6.81
CA THR A 192 -28.71 0.14 -7.89
C THR A 192 -28.30 0.81 -9.21
N PHE A 193 -27.71 0.03 -10.13
CA PHE A 193 -27.30 0.53 -11.45
C PHE A 193 -27.81 -0.38 -12.55
N ASP A 194 -28.47 0.22 -13.55
CA ASP A 194 -28.84 -0.38 -14.83
C ASP A 194 -27.87 0.17 -15.89
N ILE A 195 -26.94 -0.67 -16.36
CA ILE A 195 -25.85 -0.23 -17.23
C ILE A 195 -26.06 -0.73 -18.65
N SER A 196 -25.87 0.17 -19.62
CA SER A 196 -25.83 -0.14 -21.05
C SER A 196 -24.61 0.50 -21.69
N ILE A 197 -23.95 -0.24 -22.59
CA ILE A 197 -22.77 0.23 -23.34
C ILE A 197 -23.11 0.18 -24.85
N ILE A 198 -22.93 1.28 -25.54
CA ILE A 198 -22.99 1.33 -26.99
C ILE A 198 -21.58 1.25 -27.54
N ARG A 199 -21.23 0.14 -28.16
CA ARG A 199 -19.90 -0.09 -28.72
C ARG A 199 -19.90 -0.16 -30.24
N SER A 200 -18.76 0.17 -30.86
CA SER A 200 -18.49 -0.20 -32.26
C SER A 200 -18.48 -1.74 -32.41
N ASN A 201 -18.93 -2.25 -33.54
CA ASN A 201 -18.93 -3.69 -33.81
C ASN A 201 -17.52 -4.30 -33.91
N ASN A 202 -16.48 -3.47 -34.05
CA ASN A 202 -15.07 -3.92 -33.99
C ASN A 202 -14.64 -4.35 -32.57
N HIS A 203 -15.25 -3.77 -31.53
CA HIS A 203 -15.01 -4.18 -30.16
C HIS A 203 -15.97 -5.33 -29.82
N THR A 204 -15.46 -6.57 -29.79
CA THR A 204 -16.27 -7.77 -29.67
C THR A 204 -16.66 -8.13 -28.25
N THR A 205 -15.92 -7.59 -27.27
CA THR A 205 -16.08 -7.91 -25.86
C THR A 205 -16.47 -6.70 -25.03
N THR A 206 -17.64 -6.77 -24.40
CA THR A 206 -18.06 -5.87 -23.32
C THR A 206 -18.39 -6.69 -22.09
N VAL A 207 -17.93 -6.19 -20.93
CA VAL A 207 -18.23 -6.76 -19.62
C VAL A 207 -18.51 -5.63 -18.63
N SER A 208 -19.31 -5.91 -17.59
CA SER A 208 -19.65 -4.97 -16.52
C SER A 208 -19.83 -5.74 -15.20
N ASN A 209 -20.24 -5.07 -14.14
CA ASN A 209 -20.47 -5.66 -12.82
C ASN A 209 -21.33 -6.92 -12.87
N THR A 210 -22.37 -6.94 -13.69
CA THR A 210 -23.35 -8.03 -13.80
C THR A 210 -23.33 -8.69 -15.18
N ARG A 211 -24.14 -9.74 -15.36
CA ARG A 211 -24.26 -10.45 -16.66
C ARG A 211 -24.88 -9.57 -17.71
N ARG A 212 -24.37 -9.67 -18.95
CA ARG A 212 -25.02 -9.10 -20.13
C ARG A 212 -26.32 -9.88 -20.42
N ILE A 213 -27.44 -9.15 -20.47
CA ILE A 213 -28.78 -9.72 -20.70
C ILE A 213 -29.28 -9.53 -22.14
N SER A 214 -28.75 -8.55 -22.86
CA SER A 214 -29.10 -8.36 -24.29
C SER A 214 -27.98 -7.67 -25.06
N SER A 215 -27.99 -7.90 -26.38
CA SER A 215 -27.16 -7.21 -27.37
C SER A 215 -28.05 -6.84 -28.56
N THR A 216 -28.28 -5.54 -28.80
CA THR A 216 -29.17 -5.06 -29.84
C THR A 216 -28.44 -4.11 -30.78
N PRO A 217 -28.52 -4.32 -32.12
CA PRO A 217 -27.97 -3.38 -33.09
C PRO A 217 -28.55 -1.98 -32.92
N VAL A 218 -27.72 -0.94 -33.04
CA VAL A 218 -28.16 0.45 -33.16
C VAL A 218 -28.60 0.70 -34.62
N ILE A 219 -29.43 1.73 -34.85
CA ILE A 219 -30.08 2.01 -36.13
C ILE A 219 -29.07 2.11 -37.31
N ASP A 220 -27.83 2.56 -37.06
CA ASP A 220 -26.80 2.69 -38.09
C ASP A 220 -26.21 1.36 -38.57
N GLY A 221 -26.46 0.25 -37.85
CA GLY A 221 -25.91 -1.07 -38.14
C GLY A 221 -24.42 -1.23 -37.89
N LEU A 222 -23.72 -0.18 -37.45
CA LEU A 222 -22.27 -0.16 -37.16
C LEU A 222 -21.93 -0.33 -35.69
N ARG A 223 -22.95 -0.16 -34.84
CA ARG A 223 -22.83 -0.20 -33.37
C ARG A 223 -23.81 -1.17 -32.76
N THR A 224 -23.48 -1.67 -31.60
CA THR A 224 -24.30 -2.58 -30.78
C THR A 224 -24.45 -2.00 -29.37
N ARG A 225 -25.69 -2.01 -28.85
CA ARG A 225 -25.98 -1.74 -27.46
C ARG A 225 -26.00 -3.04 -26.71
N ASP A 226 -25.07 -3.21 -25.76
CA ASP A 226 -25.03 -4.27 -24.78
C ASP A 226 -25.65 -3.78 -23.47
N THR A 227 -26.66 -4.49 -22.95
CA THR A 227 -27.35 -4.15 -21.69
C THR A 227 -27.04 -5.23 -20.66
N PHE A 228 -26.78 -4.80 -19.44
CA PHE A 228 -26.44 -5.67 -18.31
C PHE A 228 -27.61 -5.76 -17.32
N ALA A 229 -27.66 -6.83 -16.52
CA ALA A 229 -28.62 -6.95 -15.44
C ALA A 229 -28.38 -5.86 -14.38
N GLN A 230 -29.42 -5.49 -13.66
CA GLN A 230 -29.30 -4.52 -12.57
C GLN A 230 -28.33 -5.02 -11.51
N THR A 231 -27.52 -4.12 -10.96
CA THR A 231 -26.57 -4.41 -9.89
C THR A 231 -27.28 -4.57 -8.54
N PRO A 232 -26.62 -5.15 -7.52
CA PRO A 232 -27.05 -4.95 -6.13
C PRO A 232 -26.97 -3.47 -5.74
N ILE A 233 -27.48 -3.14 -4.57
CA ILE A 233 -27.30 -1.81 -3.97
C ILE A 233 -25.81 -1.68 -3.61
N MET A 234 -25.09 -0.79 -4.27
CA MET A 234 -23.62 -0.60 -4.11
C MET A 234 -23.21 0.86 -4.26
N SER A 235 -21.99 1.16 -3.85
CA SER A 235 -21.38 2.48 -3.97
C SER A 235 -20.96 2.78 -5.41
N THR A 236 -20.90 4.07 -5.79
CA THR A 236 -20.51 4.54 -7.12
C THR A 236 -19.10 4.09 -7.53
N TYR A 237 -18.16 4.03 -6.58
CA TYR A 237 -16.77 3.67 -6.85
C TYR A 237 -16.59 2.21 -7.32
N LEU A 238 -17.59 1.35 -7.13
CA LEU A 238 -17.59 -0.06 -7.56
C LEU A 238 -18.14 -0.26 -8.98
N VAL A 239 -18.67 0.77 -9.61
CA VAL A 239 -19.17 0.69 -11.00
C VAL A 239 -18.02 0.43 -11.95
N ALA A 240 -18.16 -0.62 -12.78
CA ALA A 240 -17.09 -1.00 -13.72
C ALA A 240 -17.64 -1.52 -15.04
N PHE A 241 -16.91 -1.24 -16.11
CA PHE A 241 -17.13 -1.84 -17.42
C PHE A 241 -15.87 -1.78 -18.29
N ILE A 242 -15.77 -2.72 -19.25
CA ILE A 242 -14.67 -2.81 -20.21
C ILE A 242 -15.27 -2.95 -21.61
N VAL A 243 -14.68 -2.24 -22.57
CA VAL A 243 -14.97 -2.32 -24.02
C VAL A 243 -13.66 -2.65 -24.73
N SER A 244 -13.57 -3.85 -25.33
CA SER A 244 -12.30 -4.35 -25.87
C SER A 244 -12.49 -5.41 -26.97
N GLU A 245 -11.36 -5.95 -27.45
CA GLU A 245 -11.28 -7.16 -28.29
C GLU A 245 -10.67 -8.33 -27.48
N PHE A 246 -10.78 -8.33 -26.15
CA PHE A 246 -10.20 -9.35 -25.25
C PHE A 246 -10.87 -10.72 -25.41
N GLN A 247 -10.11 -11.75 -25.13
CA GLN A 247 -10.59 -13.13 -25.07
C GLN A 247 -10.99 -13.51 -23.64
N ILE A 248 -11.97 -14.42 -23.55
CA ILE A 248 -12.56 -14.87 -22.28
C ILE A 248 -12.25 -16.36 -22.09
N ARG A 249 -11.54 -16.70 -21.02
CA ARG A 249 -11.41 -18.10 -20.55
C ARG A 249 -12.55 -18.42 -19.61
N SER A 250 -13.31 -19.47 -19.93
CA SER A 250 -14.46 -19.90 -19.14
C SER A 250 -14.71 -21.39 -19.32
N GLU A 251 -14.98 -22.12 -18.26
CA GLU A 251 -15.58 -23.47 -18.32
C GLU A 251 -17.10 -23.41 -18.09
N ASN A 252 -17.52 -22.39 -17.35
CA ASN A 252 -18.93 -22.08 -17.13
C ASN A 252 -19.08 -20.56 -17.00
N ASP A 253 -20.28 -20.04 -17.21
CA ASP A 253 -20.50 -18.60 -17.21
C ASP A 253 -20.42 -17.93 -15.83
N SER A 254 -20.19 -18.68 -14.75
CA SER A 254 -20.16 -18.12 -13.38
C SER A 254 -18.78 -17.57 -12.98
N PHE A 255 -17.68 -18.08 -13.57
CA PHE A 255 -16.33 -17.63 -13.29
C PHE A 255 -15.51 -17.50 -14.57
N ARG A 256 -15.00 -16.32 -14.88
CA ARG A 256 -14.33 -16.01 -16.15
C ARG A 256 -13.06 -15.21 -15.93
N VAL A 257 -12.01 -15.46 -16.75
CA VAL A 257 -10.77 -14.68 -16.77
C VAL A 257 -10.59 -14.08 -18.17
N ILE A 258 -10.26 -12.80 -18.23
CA ILE A 258 -10.32 -11.98 -19.45
C ILE A 258 -8.96 -11.34 -19.66
N ALA A 259 -8.39 -11.46 -20.87
CA ALA A 259 -7.11 -10.87 -21.22
C ALA A 259 -7.02 -10.57 -22.73
N ARG A 260 -6.03 -9.78 -23.13
CA ARG A 260 -5.68 -9.57 -24.53
C ARG A 260 -5.30 -10.90 -25.20
N PRO A 261 -5.52 -11.07 -26.51
CA PRO A 261 -5.32 -12.35 -27.20
C PRO A 261 -3.90 -12.95 -26.98
N ASP A 262 -2.84 -12.17 -27.14
CA ASP A 262 -1.45 -12.64 -27.00
C ASP A 262 -1.07 -13.06 -25.57
N ALA A 263 -1.89 -12.71 -24.56
CA ALA A 263 -1.69 -13.08 -23.17
C ALA A 263 -2.70 -14.13 -22.66
N PHE A 264 -3.56 -14.65 -23.55
CA PHE A 264 -4.65 -15.52 -23.18
C PHE A 264 -4.19 -16.80 -22.48
N ASP A 265 -3.09 -17.41 -22.89
CA ASP A 265 -2.58 -18.64 -22.26
C ASP A 265 -2.09 -18.41 -20.84
N GLN A 266 -1.66 -17.19 -20.50
CA GLN A 266 -1.22 -16.81 -19.16
C GLN A 266 -2.37 -16.70 -18.15
N THR A 267 -3.65 -16.74 -18.59
CA THR A 267 -4.84 -16.72 -17.74
C THR A 267 -5.12 -18.04 -17.04
N PHE A 268 -4.46 -19.14 -17.45
CA PHE A 268 -4.75 -20.49 -16.97
C PHE A 268 -4.66 -20.60 -15.44
N TYR A 269 -3.60 -20.06 -14.84
CA TYR A 269 -3.39 -20.18 -13.39
C TYR A 269 -4.47 -19.44 -12.59
N ALA A 270 -4.82 -18.22 -12.99
CA ALA A 270 -5.87 -17.45 -12.33
C ALA A 270 -7.24 -18.14 -12.44
N HIS A 271 -7.55 -18.71 -13.61
CA HIS A 271 -8.78 -19.47 -13.84
C HIS A 271 -8.83 -20.77 -13.02
N TYR A 272 -7.68 -21.41 -12.80
CA TYR A 272 -7.58 -22.62 -11.98
C TYR A 272 -7.70 -22.33 -10.48
N VAL A 273 -7.00 -21.30 -9.98
CA VAL A 273 -6.90 -21.04 -8.54
C VAL A 273 -8.05 -20.18 -8.02
N GLY A 274 -8.56 -19.24 -8.82
CA GLY A 274 -9.56 -18.26 -8.40
C GLY A 274 -10.85 -18.86 -7.84
N PRO A 275 -11.52 -19.83 -8.52
CA PRO A 275 -12.72 -20.46 -7.99
C PRO A 275 -12.49 -21.21 -6.66
N LYS A 276 -11.29 -21.80 -6.49
CA LYS A 276 -10.92 -22.52 -5.27
C LYS A 276 -10.73 -21.58 -4.09
N LEU A 277 -10.05 -20.43 -4.32
CA LEU A 277 -9.86 -19.38 -3.31
C LEU A 277 -11.20 -18.79 -2.88
N LEU A 278 -12.10 -18.52 -3.83
CA LEU A 278 -13.45 -18.04 -3.55
C LEU A 278 -14.21 -19.04 -2.66
N ALA A 279 -14.20 -20.33 -3.01
CA ALA A 279 -14.87 -21.36 -2.22
C ALA A 279 -14.31 -21.51 -0.79
N GLN A 280 -12.99 -21.29 -0.59
CA GLN A 280 -12.40 -21.26 0.75
C GLN A 280 -12.87 -20.06 1.56
N LEU A 281 -12.96 -18.87 0.95
CA LEU A 281 -13.49 -17.67 1.61
C LEU A 281 -14.96 -17.84 1.96
N GLU A 282 -15.80 -18.34 1.06
CA GLU A 282 -17.22 -18.65 1.31
C GLU A 282 -17.40 -19.58 2.52
N THR A 283 -16.58 -20.63 2.57
CA THR A 283 -16.61 -21.61 3.66
C THR A 283 -16.15 -20.98 4.98
N TYR A 284 -15.07 -20.21 4.97
CA TYR A 284 -14.50 -19.58 6.16
C TYR A 284 -15.44 -18.51 6.73
N LEU A 285 -16.02 -17.69 5.86
CA LEU A 285 -16.90 -16.58 6.24
C LEU A 285 -18.36 -17.04 6.48
N ASP A 286 -18.70 -18.30 6.16
CA ASP A 286 -20.04 -18.89 6.26
C ASP A 286 -21.11 -18.00 5.56
N TYR A 287 -20.74 -17.42 4.42
CA TYR A 287 -21.62 -16.59 3.60
C TYR A 287 -21.29 -16.75 2.11
N PRO A 288 -22.02 -17.58 1.37
CA PRO A 288 -21.79 -17.80 -0.05
C PRO A 288 -21.91 -16.52 -0.87
N TYR A 289 -21.00 -16.34 -1.85
CA TYR A 289 -21.05 -15.23 -2.80
C TYR A 289 -22.38 -15.20 -3.57
N SER A 290 -22.93 -16.36 -3.88
CA SER A 290 -24.23 -16.50 -4.55
C SER A 290 -25.41 -15.98 -3.72
N ASN A 291 -25.28 -15.77 -2.41
CA ASN A 291 -26.29 -15.15 -1.55
C ASN A 291 -26.33 -13.62 -1.71
N MET A 292 -25.33 -13.05 -2.35
CA MET A 292 -25.30 -11.62 -2.67
C MET A 292 -26.25 -11.35 -3.84
N THR A 293 -27.22 -10.46 -3.63
CA THR A 293 -28.26 -10.17 -4.62
C THR A 293 -27.65 -9.81 -5.98
N ALA A 294 -28.17 -10.40 -7.06
CA ALA A 294 -27.74 -10.22 -8.44
C ALA A 294 -26.30 -10.67 -8.79
N MET A 295 -25.48 -11.10 -7.82
CA MET A 295 -24.12 -11.57 -8.08
C MET A 295 -24.12 -13.04 -8.52
N THR A 296 -24.30 -13.28 -9.82
CA THR A 296 -24.36 -14.61 -10.45
C THR A 296 -23.09 -14.98 -11.20
N LYS A 297 -22.11 -14.08 -11.24
CA LYS A 297 -20.81 -14.29 -11.91
C LYS A 297 -19.70 -13.55 -11.19
N MET A 298 -18.48 -14.00 -11.40
CA MET A 298 -17.25 -13.29 -11.08
C MET A 298 -16.33 -13.29 -12.29
N GLU A 299 -15.88 -12.12 -12.70
CA GLU A 299 -14.94 -11.93 -13.80
C GLU A 299 -13.67 -11.26 -13.28
N MET A 300 -12.53 -11.70 -13.78
CA MET A 300 -11.22 -11.14 -13.52
C MET A 300 -10.58 -10.70 -14.83
N ALA A 301 -10.29 -9.44 -14.99
CA ALA A 301 -9.75 -8.87 -16.22
C ALA A 301 -8.31 -8.35 -16.03
N ALA A 302 -7.38 -8.84 -16.86
CA ALA A 302 -6.01 -8.37 -16.92
C ALA A 302 -5.90 -7.16 -17.85
N LEU A 303 -5.50 -6.01 -17.32
CA LEU A 303 -5.41 -4.77 -18.06
C LEU A 303 -3.94 -4.40 -18.35
N PRO A 304 -3.62 -3.97 -19.59
CA PRO A 304 -2.26 -3.54 -19.94
C PRO A 304 -1.81 -2.29 -19.19
N ASP A 305 -2.71 -1.34 -18.94
CA ASP A 305 -2.47 -0.14 -18.15
C ASP A 305 -3.46 -0.08 -16.98
N PHE A 306 -2.93 -0.08 -15.75
CA PHE A 306 -3.72 -0.01 -14.53
C PHE A 306 -2.89 0.61 -13.39
N SER A 307 -3.40 1.63 -12.72
CA SER A 307 -2.64 2.43 -11.72
C SER A 307 -2.34 1.67 -10.44
N ALA A 308 -3.31 0.92 -9.91
CA ALA A 308 -3.16 0.07 -8.73
C ALA A 308 -2.66 -1.34 -9.08
N GLY A 309 -2.57 -2.25 -8.12
CA GLY A 309 -2.33 -3.67 -8.35
C GLY A 309 -3.55 -4.37 -8.92
N ALA A 310 -4.71 -4.13 -8.30
CA ALA A 310 -6.02 -4.63 -8.70
C ALA A 310 -7.14 -3.76 -8.11
N MET A 311 -8.41 -4.13 -8.36
CA MET A 311 -9.60 -3.43 -7.89
C MET A 311 -10.78 -4.39 -7.75
N GLU A 312 -11.47 -4.25 -6.65
CA GLU A 312 -12.59 -5.10 -6.22
C GLU A 312 -13.94 -4.82 -6.90
N ASN A 313 -14.03 -4.10 -8.02
CA ASN A 313 -15.32 -3.76 -8.64
C ASN A 313 -16.29 -4.95 -8.62
N TRP A 314 -17.40 -4.82 -7.93
CA TRP A 314 -18.29 -5.96 -7.61
C TRP A 314 -18.70 -6.75 -8.83
N GLY A 315 -18.24 -8.00 -8.93
CA GLY A 315 -18.48 -8.92 -10.02
C GLY A 315 -17.60 -8.76 -11.27
N LEU A 316 -16.80 -7.69 -11.38
CA LEU A 316 -15.80 -7.48 -12.44
C LEU A 316 -14.49 -6.97 -11.82
N LEU A 317 -13.71 -7.85 -11.26
CA LEU A 317 -12.41 -7.55 -10.69
C LEU A 317 -11.41 -7.17 -11.79
N THR A 318 -10.70 -6.06 -11.62
CA THR A 318 -9.70 -5.60 -12.61
C THR A 318 -8.30 -5.65 -12.03
N TYR A 319 -7.32 -6.01 -12.84
CA TYR A 319 -5.94 -6.27 -12.40
C TYR A 319 -4.92 -5.69 -13.36
N ARG A 320 -3.74 -5.29 -12.87
CA ARG A 320 -2.55 -5.29 -13.72
C ARG A 320 -2.30 -6.67 -14.28
N GLU A 321 -1.75 -6.77 -15.49
CA GLU A 321 -1.31 -8.06 -16.03
C GLU A 321 -0.36 -8.79 -15.08
N THR A 322 0.55 -8.10 -14.41
CA THR A 322 1.51 -8.66 -13.42
C THR A 322 0.86 -9.21 -12.14
N ALA A 323 -0.41 -8.89 -11.89
CA ALA A 323 -1.14 -9.33 -10.69
C ALA A 323 -2.18 -10.44 -10.97
N LEU A 324 -2.42 -10.77 -12.23
CA LEU A 324 -3.37 -11.82 -12.65
C LEU A 324 -2.76 -12.88 -13.56
N LEU A 325 -1.83 -12.51 -14.43
CA LEU A 325 -1.28 -13.41 -15.45
C LEU A 325 -0.03 -14.14 -14.94
N TYR A 326 0.06 -15.43 -15.28
CA TYR A 326 1.18 -16.29 -14.90
C TYR A 326 1.53 -17.27 -16.03
N ASP A 327 2.81 -17.31 -16.38
CA ASP A 327 3.39 -18.32 -17.28
C ASP A 327 4.43 -19.12 -16.49
N ALA A 328 4.20 -20.43 -16.35
CA ALA A 328 5.07 -21.32 -15.57
C ALA A 328 6.52 -21.42 -16.08
N ASN A 329 6.77 -21.11 -17.37
CA ASN A 329 8.10 -21.14 -17.97
C ASN A 329 8.85 -19.80 -17.85
N VAL A 330 8.12 -18.73 -17.50
CA VAL A 330 8.66 -17.36 -17.54
C VAL A 330 8.55 -16.66 -16.19
N SER A 331 7.45 -16.86 -15.46
CA SER A 331 7.15 -16.17 -14.23
C SER A 331 7.76 -16.87 -13.00
N THR A 332 8.29 -16.10 -12.06
CA THR A 332 8.91 -16.61 -10.82
C THR A 332 7.89 -17.26 -9.88
N ALA A 333 8.38 -18.04 -8.91
CA ALA A 333 7.57 -18.55 -7.80
C ALA A 333 6.92 -17.41 -7.00
N LEU A 334 7.62 -16.28 -6.84
CA LEU A 334 7.08 -15.08 -6.19
C LEU A 334 5.93 -14.46 -7.00
N ALA A 335 6.03 -14.41 -8.33
CA ALA A 335 4.95 -13.95 -9.19
C ALA A 335 3.72 -14.86 -9.09
N GLN A 336 3.90 -16.19 -9.02
CA GLN A 336 2.81 -17.13 -8.78
C GLN A 336 2.09 -16.86 -7.46
N GLN A 337 2.85 -16.69 -6.38
CA GLN A 337 2.28 -16.35 -5.06
C GLN A 337 1.53 -15.01 -5.12
N ARG A 338 2.11 -14.00 -5.77
CA ARG A 338 1.48 -12.70 -5.94
C ARG A 338 0.12 -12.81 -6.62
N VAL A 339 0.01 -13.56 -7.71
CA VAL A 339 -1.28 -13.77 -8.42
C VAL A 339 -2.31 -14.39 -7.49
N ALA A 340 -2.00 -15.49 -6.80
CA ALA A 340 -2.94 -16.12 -5.88
C ALA A 340 -3.35 -15.19 -4.73
N THR A 341 -2.39 -14.52 -4.11
CA THR A 341 -2.66 -13.67 -2.95
C THR A 341 -3.43 -12.40 -3.32
N VAL A 342 -3.16 -11.78 -4.48
CA VAL A 342 -3.93 -10.61 -4.96
C VAL A 342 -5.34 -11.03 -5.35
N ILE A 343 -5.53 -12.19 -6.01
CA ILE A 343 -6.88 -12.72 -6.27
C ILE A 343 -7.67 -12.87 -4.95
N THR A 344 -7.06 -13.44 -3.92
CA THR A 344 -7.74 -13.58 -2.61
C THR A 344 -8.07 -12.22 -1.97
N HIS A 345 -7.19 -11.23 -2.12
CA HIS A 345 -7.42 -9.86 -1.65
C HIS A 345 -8.69 -9.29 -2.28
N GLU A 346 -8.76 -9.26 -3.62
CA GLU A 346 -9.91 -8.71 -4.34
C GLU A 346 -11.19 -9.54 -4.10
N GLN A 347 -11.08 -10.86 -4.00
CA GLN A 347 -12.24 -11.68 -3.66
C GLN A 347 -12.75 -11.43 -2.23
N SER A 348 -11.89 -11.16 -1.27
CA SER A 348 -12.32 -10.86 0.10
C SER A 348 -13.06 -9.53 0.22
N HIS A 349 -12.76 -8.58 -0.65
CA HIS A 349 -13.52 -7.34 -0.75
C HIS A 349 -14.99 -7.54 -1.10
N MET A 350 -15.39 -8.65 -1.71
CA MET A 350 -16.81 -8.96 -1.94
C MET A 350 -17.61 -8.86 -0.64
N TRP A 351 -17.01 -9.24 0.49
CA TRP A 351 -17.60 -9.09 1.83
C TRP A 351 -17.19 -7.76 2.49
N PHE A 352 -15.88 -7.42 2.45
CA PHE A 352 -15.28 -6.26 3.14
C PHE A 352 -14.94 -5.14 2.16
N GLY A 353 -15.94 -4.37 1.77
CA GLY A 353 -15.83 -3.29 0.79
C GLY A 353 -17.10 -3.17 -0.04
N ASP A 354 -17.59 -4.28 -0.61
CA ASP A 354 -18.74 -4.30 -1.50
C ASP A 354 -20.04 -4.53 -0.73
N LEU A 355 -20.17 -5.69 -0.07
CA LEU A 355 -21.34 -6.02 0.72
C LEU A 355 -21.47 -5.07 1.91
N VAL A 356 -20.42 -4.92 2.68
CA VAL A 356 -20.29 -3.96 3.79
C VAL A 356 -19.19 -2.97 3.44
N THR A 357 -19.51 -1.69 3.31
CA THR A 357 -18.61 -0.62 2.85
C THR A 357 -18.31 0.35 4.00
N CYS A 358 -17.12 0.94 4.05
CA CYS A 358 -16.83 2.03 4.99
C CYS A 358 -17.79 3.22 4.75
N ASP A 359 -18.26 3.86 5.82
CA ASP A 359 -19.20 4.99 5.74
C ASP A 359 -18.58 6.22 5.07
N TRP A 360 -17.31 6.44 5.35
CA TRP A 360 -16.48 7.45 4.72
C TRP A 360 -15.03 6.96 4.60
N TRP A 361 -14.26 7.56 3.74
CA TRP A 361 -12.90 7.17 3.42
C TRP A 361 -11.93 7.19 4.62
N GLU A 362 -12.22 7.96 5.68
CA GLU A 362 -11.43 7.93 6.93
C GLU A 362 -11.43 6.53 7.61
N PHE A 363 -12.36 5.65 7.20
CA PHE A 363 -12.49 4.27 7.67
C PHE A 363 -12.08 3.25 6.60
N THR A 364 -11.30 3.63 5.59
CA THR A 364 -10.81 2.76 4.50
C THR A 364 -10.17 1.47 5.02
N TRP A 365 -9.57 1.49 6.21
CA TRP A 365 -9.00 0.31 6.84
C TRP A 365 -10.03 -0.80 7.15
N LEU A 366 -11.32 -0.49 7.22
CA LEU A 366 -12.41 -1.48 7.35
C LEU A 366 -12.61 -2.30 6.07
N ASN A 367 -12.19 -1.79 4.92
CA ASN A 367 -12.13 -2.52 3.66
C ASN A 367 -10.73 -3.16 3.51
N GLU A 368 -9.70 -2.35 3.43
CA GLU A 368 -8.35 -2.74 3.01
C GLU A 368 -7.58 -3.57 4.05
N GLY A 369 -7.76 -3.27 5.34
CA GLY A 369 -7.11 -4.03 6.41
C GLY A 369 -7.60 -5.49 6.44
N PHE A 370 -8.90 -5.72 6.26
CA PHE A 370 -9.46 -7.08 6.15
C PHE A 370 -8.98 -7.78 4.87
N ALA A 371 -9.03 -7.09 3.72
CA ALA A 371 -8.56 -7.66 2.47
C ALA A 371 -7.07 -8.01 2.52
N ARG A 372 -6.24 -7.17 3.15
CA ARG A 372 -4.82 -7.46 3.39
C ARG A 372 -4.61 -8.66 4.32
N TYR A 373 -5.42 -8.81 5.36
CA TYR A 373 -5.36 -9.99 6.21
C TYR A 373 -5.70 -11.26 5.42
N PHE A 374 -6.82 -11.27 4.70
CA PHE A 374 -7.23 -12.43 3.90
C PHE A 374 -6.31 -12.70 2.72
N GLN A 375 -5.61 -11.72 2.19
CA GLN A 375 -4.57 -11.89 1.18
C GLN A 375 -3.56 -12.99 1.58
N TYR A 376 -3.19 -13.05 2.84
CA TYR A 376 -2.26 -14.05 3.37
C TYR A 376 -2.99 -15.26 3.99
N HIS A 377 -3.87 -15.01 4.94
CA HIS A 377 -4.58 -16.07 5.67
C HIS A 377 -5.63 -16.78 4.81
N GLY A 378 -6.37 -16.06 3.97
CA GLY A 378 -7.35 -16.63 3.06
C GLY A 378 -6.69 -17.51 2.00
N THR A 379 -5.60 -17.05 1.39
CA THR A 379 -4.83 -17.88 0.45
C THR A 379 -4.28 -19.14 1.13
N ALA A 380 -3.82 -19.06 2.38
CA ALA A 380 -3.29 -20.19 3.14
C ALA A 380 -4.34 -21.26 3.48
N LEU A 381 -5.65 -20.95 3.37
CA LEU A 381 -6.72 -21.95 3.53
C LEU A 381 -6.72 -22.99 2.40
N LEU A 382 -6.15 -22.68 1.25
CA LEU A 382 -6.04 -23.57 0.13
C LEU A 382 -4.87 -24.54 0.36
N ALA A 383 -5.15 -25.85 0.46
CA ALA A 383 -4.15 -26.86 0.84
C ALA A 383 -2.94 -26.94 -0.12
N GLU A 384 -3.10 -26.60 -1.38
CA GLU A 384 -2.03 -26.60 -2.39
C GLU A 384 -1.08 -25.37 -2.29
N THR A 385 -1.38 -24.39 -1.41
CA THR A 385 -0.54 -23.21 -1.13
C THR A 385 0.24 -23.39 0.17
N HIS A 386 1.01 -24.47 0.31
CA HIS A 386 1.90 -24.70 1.45
C HIS A 386 3.10 -23.72 1.46
N TRP A 387 2.82 -22.41 1.49
CA TRP A 387 3.82 -21.34 1.33
C TRP A 387 4.14 -20.60 2.62
N GLU A 388 3.63 -21.08 3.76
CA GLU A 388 3.83 -20.45 5.07
C GLU A 388 3.40 -18.96 5.11
N LEU A 389 2.35 -18.60 4.36
CA LEU A 389 1.87 -17.22 4.21
C LEU A 389 1.57 -16.50 5.53
N PRO A 390 0.96 -17.13 6.56
CA PRO A 390 0.78 -16.47 7.85
C PRO A 390 2.09 -16.05 8.51
N TYR A 391 3.19 -16.79 8.28
CA TYR A 391 4.51 -16.42 8.79
C TYR A 391 5.16 -15.32 7.95
N GLN A 392 5.01 -15.38 6.62
CA GLN A 392 5.44 -14.30 5.73
C GLN A 392 4.76 -12.98 6.07
N PHE A 393 3.45 -12.98 6.41
CA PHE A 393 2.71 -11.80 6.83
C PHE A 393 3.40 -11.03 7.96
N VAL A 394 3.93 -11.72 8.96
CA VAL A 394 4.60 -11.09 10.10
C VAL A 394 5.81 -10.27 9.64
N VAL A 395 6.67 -10.83 8.80
CA VAL A 395 7.92 -10.17 8.38
C VAL A 395 7.70 -9.19 7.23
N GLU A 396 6.80 -9.53 6.28
CA GLU A 396 6.59 -8.73 5.06
C GLU A 396 5.60 -7.58 5.27
N GLN A 397 4.66 -7.71 6.21
CA GLN A 397 3.61 -6.70 6.42
C GLN A 397 3.71 -6.05 7.80
N LEU A 398 3.68 -6.82 8.88
CA LEU A 398 3.65 -6.28 10.24
C LEU A 398 4.96 -5.56 10.59
N GLN A 399 6.13 -6.20 10.42
CA GLN A 399 7.42 -5.56 10.73
C GLN A 399 7.70 -4.35 9.83
N VAL A 400 7.29 -4.39 8.56
CA VAL A 400 7.47 -3.28 7.61
C VAL A 400 6.63 -2.07 8.02
N VAL A 401 5.34 -2.25 8.33
CA VAL A 401 4.49 -1.12 8.72
C VAL A 401 4.88 -0.54 10.08
N MET A 402 5.41 -1.35 11.01
CA MET A 402 5.97 -0.84 12.27
C MET A 402 7.10 0.15 12.05
N GLY A 403 7.89 0.01 10.99
CA GLY A 403 8.92 0.99 10.63
C GLY A 403 8.33 2.36 10.24
N MET A 404 7.22 2.38 9.52
CA MET A 404 6.53 3.61 9.11
C MET A 404 5.75 4.24 10.27
N ASP A 405 5.06 3.41 11.04
CA ASP A 405 4.22 3.84 12.18
C ASP A 405 5.04 4.30 13.41
N SER A 406 6.36 4.13 13.39
CA SER A 406 7.32 4.67 14.38
C SER A 406 7.78 6.09 14.09
N LEU A 407 7.26 6.74 13.05
CA LEU A 407 7.58 8.12 12.71
C LEU A 407 6.62 9.09 13.43
N GLU A 408 7.09 10.29 13.74
CA GLU A 408 6.23 11.36 14.31
C GLU A 408 5.14 11.79 13.33
N THR A 409 5.37 11.61 12.04
CA THR A 409 4.44 11.93 10.95
C THR A 409 3.38 10.84 10.71
N ALA A 410 3.44 9.72 11.43
CA ALA A 410 2.46 8.65 11.31
C ALA A 410 1.07 9.11 11.76
N HIS A 411 0.04 8.73 11.01
CA HIS A 411 -1.35 9.01 11.34
C HIS A 411 -2.05 7.80 12.01
N PRO A 412 -3.13 8.01 12.76
CA PRO A 412 -3.99 6.90 13.21
C PRO A 412 -4.61 6.14 12.04
N MET A 413 -5.06 4.91 12.27
CA MET A 413 -5.83 4.16 11.26
C MET A 413 -7.11 4.91 10.86
N SER A 414 -7.80 5.50 11.83
CA SER A 414 -8.96 6.39 11.60
C SER A 414 -8.52 7.83 11.82
N HIS A 415 -8.42 8.60 10.77
CA HIS A 415 -8.13 10.04 10.83
C HIS A 415 -8.92 10.80 9.77
N THR A 416 -9.28 12.03 10.06
CA THR A 416 -10.11 12.86 9.21
C THR A 416 -9.46 13.08 7.84
N VAL A 417 -10.22 12.79 6.78
CA VAL A 417 -9.90 13.11 5.39
C VAL A 417 -11.06 13.91 4.79
N ASN A 418 -10.74 15.00 4.09
CA ASN A 418 -11.75 15.92 3.57
C ASN A 418 -11.67 16.07 2.05
N SER A 419 -10.50 16.43 1.52
CA SER A 419 -10.32 16.66 0.08
C SER A 419 -10.09 15.35 -0.70
N PRO A 420 -10.32 15.34 -2.02
CA PRO A 420 -9.94 14.20 -2.87
C PRO A 420 -8.47 13.79 -2.77
N SER A 421 -7.55 14.75 -2.50
CA SER A 421 -6.13 14.44 -2.29
C SER A 421 -5.87 13.74 -0.95
N ASP A 422 -6.57 14.14 0.14
CA ASP A 422 -6.48 13.44 1.43
C ASP A 422 -7.02 12.01 1.30
N VAL A 423 -8.17 11.87 0.61
CA VAL A 423 -8.77 10.56 0.33
C VAL A 423 -7.83 9.67 -0.50
N GLN A 424 -7.13 10.22 -1.48
CA GLN A 424 -6.12 9.46 -2.23
C GLN A 424 -4.93 9.06 -1.34
N GLY A 425 -4.56 9.90 -0.39
CA GLY A 425 -3.42 9.69 0.52
C GLY A 425 -3.64 8.61 1.59
N ILE A 426 -4.91 8.27 1.93
CA ILE A 426 -5.21 7.27 2.96
C ILE A 426 -5.00 5.83 2.50
N PHE A 427 -4.86 5.57 1.20
CA PHE A 427 -4.54 4.25 0.65
C PHE A 427 -3.05 3.94 0.84
N ASP A 428 -2.63 3.77 2.08
CA ASP A 428 -1.25 3.59 2.51
C ASP A 428 -1.06 2.33 3.37
N SER A 429 0.19 2.04 3.75
CA SER A 429 0.51 0.85 4.54
C SER A 429 -0.14 0.82 5.92
N ILE A 430 -0.55 1.96 6.49
CA ILE A 430 -1.25 1.99 7.78
C ILE A 430 -2.68 1.46 7.60
N SER A 431 -3.40 1.94 6.61
CA SER A 431 -4.77 1.49 6.30
C SER A 431 -4.83 0.01 5.91
N TYR A 432 -3.84 -0.47 5.13
CA TYR A 432 -3.81 -1.86 4.64
C TYR A 432 -3.33 -2.89 5.68
N ASN A 433 -2.38 -2.56 6.55
CA ASN A 433 -1.64 -3.57 7.31
C ASN A 433 -2.04 -3.72 8.79
N LYS A 434 -2.95 -2.92 9.29
CA LYS A 434 -3.44 -2.90 10.70
C LYS A 434 -4.92 -3.33 10.86
N GLY A 435 -5.46 -4.41 10.37
CA GLY A 435 -6.90 -4.73 10.44
C GLY A 435 -7.29 -6.07 11.08
N ALA A 436 -8.54 -6.25 11.53
CA ALA A 436 -9.04 -7.46 12.22
C ALA A 436 -10.47 -7.90 11.85
N SER A 437 -10.85 -9.17 12.04
CA SER A 437 -12.00 -9.91 11.49
C SER A 437 -13.18 -10.15 12.44
N GLN A 438 -14.44 -10.06 12.00
CA GLN A 438 -15.77 -10.62 12.45
C GLN A 438 -16.96 -9.64 12.45
N TYR A 439 -17.52 -9.27 11.25
CA TYR A 439 -18.57 -8.21 11.24
C TYR A 439 -19.68 -8.34 10.18
N LEU A 440 -19.73 -9.39 9.38
CA LEU A 440 -20.42 -9.37 8.07
C LEU A 440 -21.95 -9.42 8.07
N ARG A 441 -22.59 -10.21 8.95
CA ARG A 441 -24.03 -10.57 8.78
C ARG A 441 -25.02 -9.44 9.10
N ALA A 442 -24.72 -8.57 10.06
CA ALA A 442 -25.64 -7.54 10.53
C ALA A 442 -25.71 -6.30 9.63
N ASN A 443 -24.74 -6.06 8.77
CA ASN A 443 -24.59 -4.81 7.98
C ASN A 443 -24.52 -5.03 6.46
N ALA A 444 -24.96 -6.19 5.97
CA ALA A 444 -25.04 -6.48 4.55
C ALA A 444 -25.79 -5.38 3.78
N TYR A 445 -25.21 -4.93 2.64
CA TYR A 445 -25.70 -3.84 1.78
C TYR A 445 -25.74 -2.45 2.43
N GLN A 446 -25.11 -2.26 3.59
CA GLN A 446 -25.02 -0.99 4.31
C GLN A 446 -23.57 -0.51 4.41
N THR A 447 -23.38 0.68 4.98
CA THR A 447 -22.06 1.19 5.35
C THR A 447 -21.78 0.95 6.83
N THR A 448 -20.49 0.96 7.17
CA THR A 448 -20.00 0.66 8.51
C THR A 448 -19.02 1.70 9.05
N THR A 449 -18.92 1.74 10.37
CA THR A 449 -17.96 2.54 11.14
C THR A 449 -17.21 1.62 12.12
N PRO A 450 -16.05 2.05 12.66
CA PRO A 450 -15.34 1.29 13.69
C PRO A 450 -16.23 0.88 14.88
N GLN A 451 -17.12 1.78 15.33
CA GLN A 451 -18.01 1.47 16.45
C GLN A 451 -18.95 0.29 16.14
N LYS A 452 -19.54 0.23 14.95
CA LYS A 452 -20.39 -0.91 14.56
C LYS A 452 -19.62 -2.23 14.52
N LEU A 453 -18.32 -2.22 14.14
CA LEU A 453 -17.46 -3.38 14.26
C LEU A 453 -17.29 -3.80 15.72
N TYR A 454 -17.00 -2.85 16.61
CA TYR A 454 -16.79 -3.14 18.04
C TYR A 454 -18.05 -3.72 18.70
N ASP A 455 -19.21 -3.16 18.38
CA ASP A 455 -20.51 -3.63 18.86
C ASP A 455 -20.81 -5.06 18.40
N ALA A 456 -20.42 -5.42 17.17
CA ALA A 456 -20.57 -6.77 16.63
C ALA A 456 -19.60 -7.80 17.27
N LEU A 457 -18.43 -7.36 17.71
CA LEU A 457 -17.43 -8.22 18.36
C LEU A 457 -17.73 -8.44 19.84
N GLN A 458 -18.30 -7.47 20.55
CA GLN A 458 -18.53 -7.51 22.00
C GLN A 458 -19.32 -8.73 22.48
N PRO A 459 -20.39 -9.22 21.80
CA PRO A 459 -21.14 -10.42 22.25
C PRO A 459 -20.30 -11.69 22.32
N ASN A 460 -19.16 -11.75 21.61
CA ASN A 460 -18.27 -12.91 21.61
C ASN A 460 -17.21 -12.85 22.71
N VAL A 461 -17.18 -11.77 23.48
CA VAL A 461 -16.19 -11.52 24.54
C VAL A 461 -16.92 -11.13 25.83
N VAL A 462 -16.51 -11.72 26.95
CA VAL A 462 -17.07 -11.37 28.25
C VAL A 462 -16.61 -9.95 28.63
N ALA A 463 -17.52 -9.00 28.76
CA ALA A 463 -17.24 -7.58 29.03
C ALA A 463 -16.38 -7.35 30.29
N SER A 464 -16.57 -8.18 31.33
CA SER A 464 -15.71 -8.12 32.54
C SER A 464 -14.25 -8.54 32.28
N VAL A 465 -13.95 -9.16 31.12
CA VAL A 465 -12.60 -9.58 30.70
C VAL A 465 -12.02 -8.60 29.70
N LEU A 466 -12.83 -8.06 28.77
CA LEU A 466 -12.42 -7.12 27.74
C LEU A 466 -13.61 -6.30 27.24
N GLU A 467 -13.55 -4.99 27.37
CA GLU A 467 -14.38 -4.07 26.63
C GLU A 467 -13.74 -3.85 25.25
N VAL A 468 -14.37 -4.40 24.20
CA VAL A 468 -13.81 -4.42 22.85
C VAL A 468 -13.55 -3.01 22.31
N ALA A 469 -14.52 -2.10 22.50
CA ALA A 469 -14.37 -0.71 22.06
C ALA A 469 -13.21 0.01 22.77
N GLU A 470 -13.07 -0.16 24.09
CA GLU A 470 -11.97 0.43 24.87
C GLU A 470 -10.61 -0.10 24.39
N PHE A 471 -10.49 -1.40 24.16
CA PHE A 471 -9.27 -2.01 23.65
C PHE A 471 -8.94 -1.52 22.25
N LEU A 472 -9.84 -1.67 21.28
CA LEU A 472 -9.57 -1.39 19.87
C LEU A 472 -9.38 0.11 19.59
N ASN A 473 -10.10 1.00 20.31
CA ASN A 473 -9.90 2.44 20.17
C ASN A 473 -8.45 2.87 20.45
N THR A 474 -7.75 2.21 21.38
CA THR A 474 -6.34 2.54 21.63
C THR A 474 -5.44 2.24 20.43
N TRP A 475 -5.84 1.33 19.55
CA TRP A 475 -5.08 0.91 18.36
C TRP A 475 -5.50 1.62 17.06
N THR A 476 -6.76 2.04 16.97
CA THR A 476 -7.32 2.61 15.74
C THR A 476 -7.32 4.14 15.69
N THR A 477 -7.38 4.80 16.87
CA THR A 477 -7.47 6.27 16.96
C THR A 477 -6.17 6.94 17.40
N GLN A 478 -5.13 6.16 17.74
CA GLN A 478 -3.81 6.67 18.10
C GLN A 478 -2.78 6.28 17.04
N SER A 479 -1.89 7.22 16.70
CA SER A 479 -0.73 6.95 15.83
C SER A 479 0.38 6.23 16.59
N GLY A 480 1.13 5.39 15.89
CA GLY A 480 2.24 4.66 16.48
C GLY A 480 1.84 3.42 17.27
N TYR A 481 2.79 2.90 18.03
CA TYR A 481 2.66 1.69 18.84
C TYR A 481 3.68 1.72 20.01
N PRO A 482 3.51 0.84 21.02
CA PRO A 482 4.40 0.83 22.18
C PRO A 482 5.66 -0.03 21.95
N VAL A 483 6.76 0.37 22.61
CA VAL A 483 7.79 -0.55 23.06
C VAL A 483 7.45 -1.02 24.49
N VAL A 484 7.39 -2.34 24.67
CA VAL A 484 7.23 -2.99 25.96
C VAL A 484 8.62 -3.26 26.53
N THR A 485 8.96 -2.64 27.64
CA THR A 485 10.25 -2.87 28.32
C THR A 485 10.06 -3.86 29.45
N VAL A 486 10.84 -4.93 29.43
CA VAL A 486 10.83 -6.01 30.43
C VAL A 486 12.18 -6.00 31.15
N THR A 487 12.17 -5.68 32.44
CA THR A 487 13.35 -5.69 33.28
C THR A 487 13.29 -6.87 34.24
N ARG A 488 14.29 -7.72 34.23
CA ARG A 488 14.40 -8.89 35.08
C ARG A 488 15.16 -8.55 36.38
N GLY A 489 14.57 -8.92 37.51
CA GLY A 489 15.23 -8.79 38.83
C GLY A 489 16.45 -9.68 39.00
N GLN A 490 17.30 -9.36 39.96
CA GLN A 490 18.50 -10.15 40.33
C GLN A 490 18.15 -11.56 40.79
N ASP A 491 16.95 -11.77 41.31
CA ASP A 491 16.41 -13.08 41.71
C ASP A 491 16.07 -13.98 40.51
N LYS A 492 16.23 -13.48 39.30
CA LYS A 492 15.89 -14.14 38.01
C LYS A 492 14.45 -14.65 37.91
N LYS A 493 13.56 -14.21 38.79
CA LYS A 493 12.12 -14.56 38.83
C LYS A 493 11.20 -13.40 38.71
N SER A 494 11.54 -12.24 39.27
CA SER A 494 10.72 -11.05 39.20
C SER A 494 10.94 -10.34 37.87
N LEU A 495 9.83 -9.92 37.24
CA LEU A 495 9.82 -9.13 36.00
C LEU A 495 9.01 -7.85 36.25
N THR A 496 9.58 -6.72 35.88
CA THR A 496 8.85 -5.45 35.79
C THR A 496 8.65 -5.11 34.32
N ILE A 497 7.38 -4.91 33.93
CA ILE A 497 6.96 -4.72 32.54
C ILE A 497 6.33 -3.33 32.43
N SER A 498 6.81 -2.50 31.51
CA SER A 498 6.28 -1.15 31.26
C SER A 498 6.10 -0.89 29.77
N GLN A 499 5.38 0.17 29.40
CA GLN A 499 5.20 0.59 28.01
C GLN A 499 5.53 2.07 27.81
N LYS A 500 6.04 2.39 26.63
CA LYS A 500 6.24 3.75 26.12
C LYS A 500 6.00 3.75 24.62
N ARG A 501 5.47 4.84 24.04
CA ARG A 501 5.41 4.97 22.58
C ARG A 501 6.80 4.82 21.97
N PHE A 502 6.93 4.03 20.91
CA PHE A 502 8.19 3.87 20.20
C PHE A 502 8.30 4.92 19.09
N LEU A 503 9.38 5.71 19.11
CA LEU A 503 9.71 6.67 18.06
C LEU A 503 11.16 6.47 17.63
N LEU A 504 11.40 6.41 16.33
CA LEU A 504 12.74 6.23 15.76
C LEU A 504 13.61 7.49 15.85
N LYS A 505 13.01 8.69 15.93
CA LYS A 505 13.74 9.96 15.82
C LYS A 505 13.84 10.73 17.14
N ASN A 506 13.08 10.36 18.13
CA ASN A 506 13.01 11.10 19.40
C ASN A 506 12.89 10.13 20.59
N PRO A 507 13.97 9.44 20.97
CA PRO A 507 13.94 8.44 22.04
C PRO A 507 13.56 9.02 23.41
N ASN A 508 13.84 10.31 23.63
CA ASN A 508 13.60 11.01 24.87
C ASN A 508 12.29 11.83 24.90
N HIS A 509 11.37 11.55 23.96
CA HIS A 509 10.09 12.23 23.93
C HIS A 509 9.29 12.08 25.23
N THR A 510 8.46 13.06 25.52
CA THR A 510 7.58 13.11 26.71
C THR A 510 6.15 12.67 26.42
N ASP A 511 5.91 12.09 25.25
CA ASP A 511 4.60 11.57 24.84
C ASP A 511 4.11 10.52 25.84
N GLN A 512 2.88 10.70 26.35
CA GLN A 512 2.25 9.84 27.34
C GLN A 512 1.24 8.86 26.73
N THR A 513 1.20 8.75 25.40
CA THR A 513 0.32 7.80 24.70
C THR A 513 0.59 6.37 25.16
N ARG A 514 -0.47 5.65 25.51
CA ARG A 514 -0.43 4.27 25.99
C ARG A 514 -1.56 3.46 25.39
N TRP A 515 -1.33 2.15 25.29
CA TRP A 515 -2.24 1.18 24.71
C TRP A 515 -2.72 0.16 25.75
N GLU A 516 -3.86 -0.45 25.48
CA GLU A 516 -4.27 -1.69 26.14
C GLU A 516 -3.50 -2.85 25.46
N ILE A 517 -2.55 -3.49 26.18
CA ILE A 517 -1.68 -4.50 25.58
C ILE A 517 -1.99 -5.87 26.17
N LYS A 518 -2.23 -6.85 25.30
CA LYS A 518 -2.32 -8.26 25.67
C LYS A 518 -0.93 -8.89 25.53
N LEU A 519 -0.46 -9.54 26.58
CA LEU A 519 0.89 -10.06 26.70
C LEU A 519 0.90 -11.59 26.80
N ASN A 520 1.85 -12.20 26.09
CA ASN A 520 2.23 -13.61 26.20
C ASN A 520 3.75 -13.74 26.22
N TYR A 521 4.27 -14.83 26.76
CA TYR A 521 5.72 -15.02 26.87
C TYR A 521 6.11 -16.50 26.96
N ALA A 522 7.34 -16.79 26.57
CA ALA A 522 8.04 -18.05 26.81
C ALA A 522 9.34 -17.80 27.60
N THR A 523 9.85 -18.82 28.29
CA THR A 523 11.05 -18.71 29.12
C THR A 523 12.06 -19.80 28.78
N SER A 524 13.31 -19.65 29.27
CA SER A 524 14.33 -20.67 29.11
C SER A 524 13.96 -22.04 29.73
N GLN A 525 13.04 -22.06 30.69
CA GLN A 525 12.53 -23.27 31.34
C GLN A 525 11.24 -23.80 30.66
N GLN A 526 10.42 -22.92 30.11
CA GLN A 526 9.15 -23.26 29.44
C GLN A 526 9.16 -22.67 28.04
N LYS A 527 9.72 -23.41 27.07
CA LYS A 527 9.90 -23.02 25.68
C LYS A 527 8.62 -23.24 24.84
N ASN A 528 7.43 -22.92 25.41
CA ASN A 528 6.16 -23.14 24.72
C ASN A 528 5.82 -21.95 23.81
N PHE A 529 6.42 -21.89 22.64
CA PHE A 529 6.14 -20.87 21.62
C PHE A 529 4.85 -21.11 20.82
N GLN A 530 4.09 -22.17 21.12
CA GLN A 530 2.77 -22.40 20.51
C GLN A 530 1.63 -21.77 21.32
N ALA A 531 1.87 -21.39 22.57
CA ALA A 531 0.88 -20.76 23.43
C ALA A 531 0.74 -19.26 23.14
N THR A 532 0.15 -18.93 21.98
CA THR A 532 0.01 -17.54 21.51
C THR A 532 -1.09 -16.76 22.22
N GLN A 533 -1.99 -17.45 22.97
CA GLN A 533 -3.03 -16.79 23.76
C GLN A 533 -2.40 -15.93 24.86
N SER A 534 -2.93 -14.74 25.04
CA SER A 534 -2.50 -13.81 26.08
C SER A 534 -2.91 -14.32 27.47
N THR A 535 -1.97 -14.30 28.39
CA THR A 535 -2.17 -14.65 29.80
C THR A 535 -2.13 -13.45 30.73
N LEU A 536 -1.71 -12.29 30.24
CA LEU A 536 -1.50 -11.06 30.98
C LEU A 536 -2.03 -9.86 30.18
N SER A 537 -2.37 -8.78 30.89
CA SER A 537 -2.74 -7.50 30.28
C SER A 537 -1.96 -6.36 30.95
N LEU A 538 -1.41 -5.45 30.16
CA LEU A 538 -0.86 -4.19 30.61
C LEU A 538 -1.82 -3.08 30.20
N SER A 539 -2.56 -2.54 31.16
CA SER A 539 -3.54 -1.48 30.88
C SER A 539 -2.85 -0.14 30.61
N ARG A 540 -3.46 0.67 29.73
CA ARG A 540 -3.03 2.05 29.48
C ARG A 540 -2.99 2.92 30.72
N ASN A 541 -3.77 2.59 31.74
CA ASN A 541 -3.83 3.31 33.01
C ASN A 541 -2.73 2.88 34.00
N GLN A 542 -1.97 1.82 33.70
CA GLN A 542 -0.87 1.32 34.52
C GLN A 542 0.48 1.81 33.99
N THR A 543 1.35 2.27 34.89
CA THR A 543 2.73 2.64 34.55
C THR A 543 3.62 1.42 34.39
N SER A 544 3.33 0.35 35.16
CA SER A 544 4.05 -0.92 35.10
C SER A 544 3.17 -2.06 35.63
N LEU A 545 3.55 -3.29 35.24
CA LEU A 545 3.03 -4.57 35.71
C LEU A 545 4.19 -5.37 36.28
N ASN A 546 4.03 -5.91 37.51
CA ASN A 546 4.99 -6.83 38.10
C ASN A 546 4.50 -8.26 37.95
N LEU A 547 5.39 -9.15 37.50
CA LEU A 547 5.15 -10.59 37.32
C LEU A 547 6.22 -11.36 38.05
N THR A 548 5.82 -12.36 38.88
CA THR A 548 6.74 -13.29 39.49
C THR A 548 6.63 -14.67 38.86
N LEU A 549 7.70 -15.15 38.26
CA LEU A 549 7.77 -16.46 37.62
C LEU A 549 7.90 -17.57 38.69
N SER A 550 7.43 -18.76 38.33
CA SER A 550 7.49 -19.94 39.23
C SER A 550 8.91 -20.44 39.50
N SER A 551 9.83 -20.23 38.57
CA SER A 551 11.23 -20.66 38.64
C SER A 551 12.18 -19.57 38.14
N GLU A 552 13.47 -19.70 38.44
CA GLU A 552 14.52 -18.88 37.88
C GLU A 552 14.66 -19.15 36.39
N VAL A 553 14.83 -18.06 35.59
CA VAL A 553 15.01 -18.14 34.13
C VAL A 553 16.24 -17.35 33.71
N ASP A 554 16.95 -17.85 32.72
CA ASP A 554 18.09 -17.14 32.13
C ASP A 554 17.59 -16.07 31.15
N TRP A 555 16.55 -16.38 30.37
CA TRP A 555 15.91 -15.46 29.48
C TRP A 555 14.38 -15.62 29.45
N VAL A 556 13.70 -14.58 29.05
CA VAL A 556 12.29 -14.55 28.75
C VAL A 556 12.10 -13.85 27.40
N ILE A 557 11.20 -14.36 26.56
CA ILE A 557 10.81 -13.76 25.26
C ILE A 557 9.32 -13.50 25.28
N PHE A 558 8.95 -12.23 25.16
CA PHE A 558 7.57 -11.77 25.06
C PHE A 558 7.14 -11.64 23.59
N ASN A 559 5.84 -11.55 23.36
CA ASN A 559 5.23 -11.45 22.05
C ASN A 559 5.46 -12.72 21.20
N ILE A 560 5.02 -13.87 21.74
CA ILE A 560 5.15 -15.17 21.07
C ILE A 560 4.62 -15.09 19.64
N GLN A 561 5.44 -15.54 18.68
CA GLN A 561 5.18 -15.50 17.24
C GLN A 561 4.82 -14.10 16.73
N GLN A 562 5.15 -13.04 17.48
CA GLN A 562 4.85 -11.64 17.19
C GLN A 562 3.35 -11.40 16.92
N THR A 563 2.50 -12.02 17.74
CA THR A 563 1.04 -11.91 17.63
C THR A 563 0.47 -10.56 18.06
N GLY A 564 1.24 -9.74 18.80
CA GLY A 564 0.87 -8.39 19.19
C GLY A 564 1.63 -7.32 18.39
N TYR A 565 0.99 -6.18 18.17
CA TYR A 565 1.56 -5.05 17.43
C TYR A 565 2.40 -4.14 18.33
N TYR A 566 3.50 -4.67 18.88
CA TYR A 566 4.42 -3.94 19.75
C TYR A 566 5.85 -4.53 19.66
N ARG A 567 6.87 -3.71 19.94
CA ARG A 567 8.26 -4.12 20.11
C ARG A 567 8.53 -4.50 21.56
N VAL A 568 9.54 -5.32 21.76
CA VAL A 568 9.97 -5.70 23.14
C VAL A 568 11.43 -5.32 23.34
N ASN A 569 11.71 -4.63 24.44
CA ASN A 569 13.07 -4.34 24.92
C ASN A 569 13.31 -5.05 26.26
N TYR A 570 14.54 -5.46 26.49
CA TYR A 570 14.97 -6.13 27.72
C TYR A 570 16.17 -5.43 28.34
N ASP A 571 16.45 -5.73 29.62
CA ASP A 571 17.71 -5.37 30.24
C ASP A 571 18.88 -6.09 29.52
N THR A 572 20.09 -5.51 29.65
CA THR A 572 21.31 -5.99 28.95
C THR A 572 21.60 -7.48 29.24
N ALA A 573 21.43 -7.91 30.49
CA ALA A 573 21.72 -9.31 30.89
C ALA A 573 20.74 -10.30 30.24
N THR A 574 19.45 -9.91 30.10
CA THR A 574 18.45 -10.72 29.40
C THR A 574 18.75 -10.76 27.89
N TRP A 575 19.12 -9.64 27.26
CA TRP A 575 19.56 -9.61 25.85
C TRP A 575 20.79 -10.48 25.60
N GLU A 576 21.81 -10.43 26.47
CA GLU A 576 23.00 -11.28 26.36
C GLU A 576 22.66 -12.78 26.48
N ASN A 577 21.74 -13.16 27.36
CA ASN A 577 21.30 -14.54 27.50
C ASN A 577 20.48 -15.03 26.31
N ILE A 578 19.61 -14.16 25.71
CA ILE A 578 18.94 -14.45 24.44
C ILE A 578 19.98 -14.65 23.32
N SER A 579 21.01 -13.78 23.24
CA SER A 579 22.11 -13.93 22.28
C SER A 579 22.86 -15.24 22.44
N LYS A 580 23.15 -15.63 23.67
CA LYS A 580 23.78 -16.93 23.94
C LYS A 580 22.92 -18.10 23.50
N ALA A 581 21.61 -18.07 23.80
CA ALA A 581 20.69 -19.13 23.39
C ALA A 581 20.61 -19.27 21.86
N LEU A 582 20.57 -18.14 21.14
CA LEU A 582 20.54 -18.11 19.67
C LEU A 582 21.82 -18.64 19.01
N LYS A 583 22.98 -18.54 19.68
CA LYS A 583 24.29 -19.02 19.17
C LYS A 583 24.58 -20.47 19.49
N THR A 584 23.69 -21.21 20.14
CA THR A 584 23.83 -22.65 20.43
C THR A 584 23.19 -23.51 19.35
N ASN A 585 23.51 -24.80 19.30
CA ASN A 585 22.85 -25.76 18.40
C ASN A 585 21.36 -25.95 18.67
N SER A 586 20.84 -25.42 19.78
CA SER A 586 19.43 -25.45 20.16
C SER A 586 18.69 -24.13 19.85
N TYR A 587 19.22 -23.27 18.98
CA TYR A 587 18.56 -22.02 18.61
C TYR A 587 17.15 -22.26 18.03
N SER A 588 16.90 -23.42 17.44
CA SER A 588 15.60 -23.83 16.91
C SER A 588 14.53 -24.06 18.00
N ASP A 589 14.90 -24.13 19.28
CA ASP A 589 13.96 -24.14 20.39
C ASP A 589 13.20 -22.80 20.50
N ILE A 590 13.78 -21.72 19.95
CA ILE A 590 13.12 -20.42 19.80
C ILE A 590 12.39 -20.42 18.45
N HIS A 591 11.08 -20.16 18.47
CA HIS A 591 10.25 -20.17 17.27
C HIS A 591 10.80 -19.21 16.19
N VAL A 592 10.72 -19.60 14.92
CA VAL A 592 11.29 -18.84 13.78
C VAL A 592 10.82 -17.38 13.75
N LEU A 593 9.54 -17.11 14.00
CA LEU A 593 9.01 -15.74 14.06
C LEU A 593 9.59 -14.94 15.22
N ASN A 594 9.89 -15.58 16.36
CA ASN A 594 10.56 -14.90 17.47
C ASN A 594 12.05 -14.67 17.18
N ARG A 595 12.70 -15.54 16.40
CA ARG A 595 14.06 -15.26 15.91
C ARG A 595 14.07 -14.05 14.97
N ALA A 596 13.09 -13.99 14.03
CA ALA A 596 12.89 -12.81 13.17
C ALA A 596 12.56 -11.55 13.97
N GLN A 597 11.69 -11.66 15.00
CA GLN A 597 11.36 -10.57 15.91
C GLN A 597 12.59 -10.04 16.66
N VAL A 598 13.42 -10.92 17.20
CA VAL A 598 14.66 -10.51 17.91
C VAL A 598 15.58 -9.71 17.00
N VAL A 599 15.74 -10.13 15.73
CA VAL A 599 16.51 -9.38 14.73
C VAL A 599 15.88 -8.01 14.45
N ASP A 600 14.59 -7.98 14.20
CA ASP A 600 13.87 -6.74 13.87
C ASP A 600 13.83 -5.78 15.07
N ASP A 601 13.51 -6.28 16.27
CA ASP A 601 13.45 -5.46 17.48
C ASP A 601 14.83 -4.89 17.84
N THR A 602 15.89 -5.70 17.88
CA THR A 602 17.22 -5.20 18.28
C THR A 602 17.77 -4.14 17.35
N LEU A 603 17.63 -4.29 16.04
CA LEU A 603 18.12 -3.31 15.06
C LEU A 603 17.29 -2.02 15.06
N ASN A 604 15.95 -2.10 15.24
CA ASN A 604 15.11 -0.91 15.36
C ASN A 604 15.26 -0.21 16.72
N LEU A 605 15.42 -0.96 17.82
CA LEU A 605 15.72 -0.38 19.14
C LEU A 605 17.07 0.35 19.13
N ALA A 606 18.08 -0.22 18.45
CA ALA A 606 19.38 0.44 18.29
C ALA A 606 19.25 1.70 17.40
N ARG A 607 18.49 1.64 16.32
CA ARG A 607 18.20 2.80 15.47
C ARG A 607 17.48 3.91 16.23
N GLY A 608 16.55 3.55 17.14
CA GLY A 608 15.83 4.46 18.03
C GLY A 608 16.58 4.78 19.34
N GLU A 609 17.88 4.49 19.43
CA GLU A 609 18.76 4.81 20.58
C GLU A 609 18.27 4.21 21.94
N LEU A 610 17.49 3.12 21.91
CA LEU A 610 17.05 2.37 23.09
C LEU A 610 17.91 1.13 23.38
N LEU A 611 18.83 0.81 22.47
CA LEU A 611 19.79 -0.30 22.58
C LEU A 611 21.12 0.13 21.94
N ASP A 612 22.24 -0.37 22.50
CA ASP A 612 23.58 -0.14 21.91
C ASP A 612 23.77 -0.96 20.63
N TYR A 613 24.31 -0.34 19.56
CA TYR A 613 24.52 -1.02 18.28
C TYR A 613 25.51 -2.20 18.37
N LYS A 614 26.52 -2.14 19.25
CA LYS A 614 27.46 -3.26 19.42
C LYS A 614 26.74 -4.49 19.96
N LEU A 615 25.79 -4.29 20.88
CA LEU A 615 24.96 -5.37 21.40
C LEU A 615 24.01 -5.89 20.31
N ALA A 616 23.32 -5.02 19.59
CA ALA A 616 22.41 -5.41 18.51
C ALA A 616 23.13 -6.21 17.41
N LEU A 617 24.29 -5.75 16.94
CA LEU A 617 25.10 -6.45 15.93
C LEU A 617 25.70 -7.75 16.48
N SER A 618 26.06 -7.80 17.78
CA SER A 618 26.48 -9.03 18.40
C SER A 618 25.36 -10.08 18.47
N ILE A 619 24.11 -9.67 18.72
CA ILE A 619 22.96 -10.56 18.66
C ILE A 619 22.74 -11.04 17.24
N LEU A 620 22.77 -10.13 16.25
CA LEU A 620 22.60 -10.43 14.82
C LEU A 620 23.58 -11.51 14.33
N GLN A 621 24.78 -11.60 14.87
CA GLN A 621 25.78 -12.61 14.45
C GLN A 621 25.27 -14.06 14.47
N TYR A 622 24.24 -14.41 15.26
CA TYR A 622 23.68 -15.77 15.23
C TYR A 622 23.19 -16.18 13.84
N ILE A 623 22.87 -15.19 12.97
CA ILE A 623 22.31 -15.43 11.64
C ILE A 623 23.26 -16.20 10.72
N GLU A 624 24.57 -16.23 11.03
CA GLU A 624 25.55 -17.07 10.33
C GLU A 624 25.18 -18.57 10.35
N GLY A 625 24.42 -19.01 11.38
CA GLY A 625 23.90 -20.38 11.50
C GLY A 625 22.44 -20.53 11.07
N GLU A 626 21.76 -19.45 10.75
CA GLU A 626 20.33 -19.46 10.39
C GLU A 626 20.10 -19.92 8.95
N THR A 627 19.14 -20.80 8.74
CA THR A 627 18.79 -21.31 7.41
C THR A 627 17.44 -20.84 6.90
N ASN A 628 16.57 -20.36 7.78
CA ASN A 628 15.21 -19.96 7.41
C ASN A 628 15.16 -18.55 6.80
N TYR A 629 14.33 -18.38 5.79
CA TYR A 629 14.10 -17.12 5.05
C TYR A 629 13.69 -15.95 5.93
N LEU A 630 12.79 -16.16 6.91
CA LEU A 630 12.16 -15.07 7.66
C LEU A 630 13.14 -14.25 8.52
N PRO A 631 14.03 -14.82 9.33
CA PRO A 631 15.04 -14.03 10.03
C PRO A 631 16.03 -13.34 9.09
N TRP A 632 16.36 -13.94 7.93
CA TRP A 632 17.20 -13.31 6.91
C TRP A 632 16.52 -12.10 6.30
N LEU A 633 15.23 -12.20 5.97
CA LEU A 633 14.46 -11.07 5.45
C LEU A 633 14.41 -9.93 6.47
N ALA A 634 14.13 -10.23 7.75
CA ALA A 634 14.14 -9.24 8.82
C ALA A 634 15.51 -8.55 8.97
N ALA A 635 16.61 -9.30 8.84
CA ALA A 635 17.97 -8.74 8.88
C ALA A 635 18.23 -7.78 7.70
N PHE A 636 17.93 -8.17 6.47
CA PHE A 636 18.18 -7.34 5.31
C PHE A 636 17.30 -6.08 5.28
N ASN A 637 16.04 -6.18 5.70
CA ASN A 637 15.14 -5.04 5.81
C ASN A 637 15.70 -3.93 6.74
N ASN A 638 16.47 -4.31 7.75
CA ASN A 638 17.05 -3.38 8.72
C ASN A 638 18.48 -2.95 8.37
N LEU A 639 19.34 -3.88 7.89
CA LEU A 639 20.73 -3.57 7.52
C LEU A 639 20.85 -2.55 6.40
N ILE A 640 19.87 -2.49 5.50
CA ILE A 640 19.86 -1.51 4.41
C ILE A 640 19.81 -0.06 4.93
N TYR A 641 19.28 0.20 6.14
CA TYR A 641 19.32 1.52 6.74
C TYR A 641 20.76 1.95 7.04
N ILE A 642 21.57 1.06 7.57
CA ILE A 642 23.00 1.29 7.87
C ILE A 642 23.78 1.49 6.57
N GLN A 643 23.59 0.62 5.57
CA GLN A 643 24.25 0.72 4.26
C GLN A 643 24.14 2.13 3.68
N ARG A 644 22.94 2.68 3.68
CA ARG A 644 22.64 4.00 3.12
C ARG A 644 23.29 5.19 3.85
N ARG A 645 23.90 4.99 5.00
CA ARG A 645 24.56 6.02 5.82
C ARG A 645 26.09 5.95 5.75
N PHE A 646 26.64 4.90 5.17
CA PHE A 646 28.06 4.70 5.03
C PHE A 646 28.61 5.51 3.84
N SER A 647 29.81 6.07 4.02
CA SER A 647 30.59 6.64 2.91
C SER A 647 31.07 5.54 1.96
N ALA A 648 31.52 5.92 0.76
CA ALA A 648 32.03 4.97 -0.22
C ALA A 648 33.18 4.08 0.32
N GLU A 649 34.04 4.63 1.19
CA GLU A 649 35.12 3.89 1.85
C GLU A 649 34.56 2.89 2.89
N GLN A 650 33.59 3.32 3.67
CA GLN A 650 32.97 2.49 4.71
C GLN A 650 32.14 1.35 4.12
N LEU A 651 31.54 1.54 2.95
CA LEU A 651 30.77 0.51 2.23
C LEU A 651 31.58 -0.76 1.95
N ASN A 652 32.88 -0.66 1.70
CA ASN A 652 33.72 -1.84 1.51
C ASN A 652 33.76 -2.73 2.75
N VAL A 653 33.78 -2.14 3.95
CA VAL A 653 33.73 -2.89 5.22
C VAL A 653 32.35 -3.50 5.43
N TYR A 654 31.29 -2.74 5.14
CA TYR A 654 29.93 -3.23 5.20
C TYR A 654 29.70 -4.46 4.29
N HIS A 655 30.15 -4.37 3.02
CA HIS A 655 30.03 -5.48 2.08
C HIS A 655 30.76 -6.73 2.57
N LYS A 656 31.98 -6.60 3.08
CA LYS A 656 32.74 -7.73 3.64
C LYS A 656 32.04 -8.33 4.86
N TYR A 657 31.50 -7.47 5.74
CA TYR A 657 30.75 -7.94 6.92
C TYR A 657 29.50 -8.75 6.51
N VAL A 658 28.70 -8.23 5.60
CA VAL A 658 27.49 -8.94 5.12
C VAL A 658 27.86 -10.22 4.36
N LEU A 659 28.91 -10.20 3.54
CA LEU A 659 29.41 -11.40 2.86
C LEU A 659 29.82 -12.49 3.86
N GLY A 660 30.48 -12.12 4.97
CA GLY A 660 30.78 -13.04 6.04
C GLY A 660 29.53 -13.68 6.65
N LEU A 661 28.48 -12.89 6.92
CA LEU A 661 27.22 -13.41 7.44
C LEU A 661 26.54 -14.38 6.47
N VAL A 662 26.53 -14.11 5.16
CA VAL A 662 25.81 -14.94 4.17
C VAL A 662 26.59 -16.15 3.67
N ASP A 663 27.87 -16.30 3.97
CA ASP A 663 28.75 -17.34 3.40
C ASP A 663 28.21 -18.76 3.62
N ASN A 664 27.80 -19.08 4.86
CA ASN A 664 27.30 -20.41 5.20
C ASN A 664 25.96 -20.72 4.48
N ILE A 665 25.02 -19.80 4.50
CA ILE A 665 23.71 -20.00 3.85
C ILE A 665 23.86 -19.99 2.32
N TYR A 666 24.77 -19.20 1.75
CA TYR A 666 25.09 -19.23 0.33
C TYR A 666 25.57 -20.62 -0.10
N LYS A 667 26.51 -21.22 0.67
CA LYS A 667 26.99 -22.57 0.41
C LYS A 667 25.90 -23.62 0.59
N ALA A 668 25.05 -23.47 1.59
CA ALA A 668 23.95 -24.41 1.87
C ALA A 668 22.85 -24.39 0.79
N LEU A 669 22.42 -23.22 0.32
CA LEU A 669 21.40 -23.09 -0.70
C LEU A 669 21.93 -23.34 -2.12
N GLY A 670 23.19 -22.96 -2.37
CA GLY A 670 23.81 -22.99 -3.70
C GLY A 670 23.22 -21.98 -4.69
N PHE A 671 23.84 -21.84 -5.85
CA PHE A 671 23.37 -20.93 -6.90
C PHE A 671 22.14 -21.47 -7.64
N SER A 672 22.07 -22.77 -7.90
CA SER A 672 20.99 -23.44 -8.66
C SER A 672 19.93 -24.02 -7.76
N ALA A 673 18.68 -24.11 -8.27
CA ALA A 673 17.57 -24.78 -7.59
C ALA A 673 17.87 -26.27 -7.30
N ARG A 674 17.35 -26.78 -6.19
CA ARG A 674 17.47 -28.17 -5.76
C ARG A 674 16.09 -28.85 -5.84
N PRO A 675 16.01 -30.18 -6.08
CA PRO A 675 14.74 -30.87 -6.25
C PRO A 675 13.76 -30.78 -5.08
N ASN A 676 14.29 -30.58 -3.86
CA ASN A 676 13.49 -30.58 -2.63
C ASN A 676 13.38 -29.17 -1.99
N ASP A 677 13.66 -28.11 -2.74
CA ASP A 677 13.52 -26.75 -2.24
C ASP A 677 12.06 -26.45 -1.89
N THR A 678 11.83 -26.00 -0.68
CA THR A 678 10.54 -25.42 -0.27
C THR A 678 10.34 -24.06 -0.93
N ARG A 679 9.12 -23.52 -0.86
CA ARG A 679 8.84 -22.18 -1.33
C ARG A 679 9.75 -21.13 -0.68
N LEU A 680 9.98 -21.23 0.61
CA LEU A 680 10.85 -20.31 1.34
C LEU A 680 12.35 -20.51 1.02
N ASP A 681 12.78 -21.73 0.67
CA ASP A 681 14.14 -21.96 0.17
C ASP A 681 14.39 -21.26 -1.16
N ILE A 682 13.39 -21.27 -2.07
CA ILE A 682 13.45 -20.56 -3.35
C ILE A 682 13.61 -19.06 -3.11
N TYR A 683 12.80 -18.49 -2.23
CA TYR A 683 12.86 -17.06 -1.90
C TYR A 683 14.16 -16.69 -1.19
N ASN A 684 14.61 -17.54 -0.25
CA ASN A 684 15.86 -17.31 0.47
C ASN A 684 17.05 -17.34 -0.48
N ARG A 685 17.10 -18.32 -1.41
CA ARG A 685 18.15 -18.37 -2.46
C ARG A 685 18.19 -17.08 -3.26
N ALA A 686 17.07 -16.62 -3.81
CA ALA A 686 17.01 -15.38 -4.57
C ALA A 686 17.51 -14.17 -3.76
N ASN A 687 17.09 -14.09 -2.48
CA ASN A 687 17.49 -13.05 -1.56
C ASN A 687 18.98 -13.08 -1.24
N ILE A 688 19.52 -14.24 -0.85
CA ILE A 688 20.95 -14.44 -0.53
C ILE A 688 21.83 -14.17 -1.77
N LEU A 689 21.46 -14.70 -2.94
CA LEU A 689 22.20 -14.45 -4.18
C LEU A 689 22.23 -12.96 -4.56
N ASN A 690 21.11 -12.25 -4.36
CA ASN A 690 21.06 -10.81 -4.62
C ASN A 690 22.11 -10.04 -3.80
N TYR A 691 22.26 -10.33 -2.51
CA TYR A 691 23.25 -9.68 -1.67
C TYR A 691 24.68 -10.20 -1.94
N ALA A 692 24.84 -11.51 -2.18
CA ALA A 692 26.15 -12.08 -2.50
C ALA A 692 26.72 -11.49 -3.78
N CYS A 693 25.99 -11.52 -4.88
CA CYS A 693 26.45 -10.96 -6.15
C CYS A 693 26.68 -9.43 -6.05
N LYS A 694 25.71 -8.70 -5.49
CA LYS A 694 25.77 -7.24 -5.33
C LYS A 694 27.01 -6.78 -4.54
N PHE A 695 27.43 -7.52 -3.52
CA PHE A 695 28.53 -7.14 -2.64
C PHE A 695 29.88 -7.76 -3.03
N GLY A 696 29.95 -8.45 -4.18
CA GLY A 696 31.21 -8.85 -4.79
C GLY A 696 31.68 -10.29 -4.48
N HIS A 697 30.75 -11.22 -4.13
CA HIS A 697 31.11 -12.63 -4.00
C HIS A 697 31.47 -13.22 -5.36
N SER A 698 32.76 -13.58 -5.58
CA SER A 698 33.28 -13.98 -6.88
C SER A 698 32.51 -15.15 -7.52
N GLY A 699 32.30 -16.24 -6.76
CA GLY A 699 31.56 -17.41 -7.26
C GLY A 699 30.09 -17.11 -7.63
N CYS A 700 29.44 -16.13 -6.98
CA CYS A 700 28.11 -15.67 -7.37
C CYS A 700 28.13 -14.92 -8.70
N ILE A 701 29.08 -13.97 -8.84
CA ILE A 701 29.23 -13.17 -10.07
C ILE A 701 29.61 -14.08 -11.24
N GLU A 702 30.59 -14.98 -11.09
CA GLU A 702 30.99 -15.91 -12.12
C GLU A 702 29.82 -16.79 -12.59
N SER A 703 29.05 -17.35 -11.66
CA SER A 703 27.87 -18.16 -11.98
C SER A 703 26.79 -17.34 -12.71
N ALA A 704 26.50 -16.13 -12.26
CA ALA A 704 25.53 -15.25 -12.91
C ALA A 704 25.96 -14.86 -14.33
N ILE A 705 27.23 -14.52 -14.53
CA ILE A 705 27.79 -14.19 -15.85
C ILE A 705 27.76 -15.40 -16.78
N ALA A 706 28.05 -16.60 -16.29
CA ALA A 706 27.97 -17.84 -17.09
C ALA A 706 26.54 -18.10 -17.59
N GLU A 707 25.54 -17.98 -16.71
CA GLU A 707 24.12 -18.11 -17.09
C GLU A 707 23.69 -17.05 -18.12
N PHE A 708 24.14 -15.81 -17.94
CA PHE A 708 23.83 -14.73 -18.88
C PHE A 708 24.53 -14.92 -20.24
N THR A 709 25.79 -15.34 -20.25
CA THR A 709 26.55 -15.64 -21.48
C THR A 709 25.84 -16.70 -22.30
N ARG A 710 25.37 -17.77 -21.65
CA ARG A 710 24.58 -18.80 -22.30
C ARG A 710 23.27 -18.27 -22.91
N LEU A 711 22.61 -17.31 -22.23
CA LEU A 711 21.43 -16.65 -22.78
C LEU A 711 21.77 -15.83 -24.04
N VAL A 712 22.89 -15.12 -24.05
CA VAL A 712 23.34 -14.32 -25.22
C VAL A 712 23.73 -15.22 -26.40
N GLU A 713 24.39 -16.34 -26.14
CA GLU A 713 24.79 -17.30 -27.17
C GLU A 713 23.60 -18.07 -27.77
N GLN A 714 22.56 -18.30 -26.97
CA GLN A 714 21.40 -19.11 -27.34
C GLN A 714 20.06 -18.39 -27.04
N PRO A 715 19.83 -17.19 -27.58
CA PRO A 715 18.71 -16.33 -27.14
C PRO A 715 17.32 -16.89 -27.45
N GLN A 716 17.20 -17.82 -28.41
CA GLN A 716 15.93 -18.44 -28.80
C GLN A 716 15.63 -19.74 -28.07
N THR A 717 16.65 -20.47 -27.64
CA THR A 717 16.53 -21.84 -27.13
C THR A 717 16.85 -21.96 -25.63
N TYR A 718 17.63 -21.05 -25.08
CA TYR A 718 17.98 -21.02 -23.66
C TYR A 718 17.19 -19.96 -22.90
N ARG A 719 16.82 -20.30 -21.68
CA ARG A 719 16.23 -19.38 -20.70
C ARG A 719 16.95 -19.55 -19.36
N VAL A 720 17.37 -18.44 -18.74
CA VAL A 720 17.87 -18.46 -17.37
C VAL A 720 16.77 -19.02 -16.45
N PRO A 721 17.09 -19.89 -15.47
CA PRO A 721 16.10 -20.40 -14.53
C PRO A 721 15.31 -19.26 -13.86
N VAL A 722 13.98 -19.39 -13.79
CA VAL A 722 13.06 -18.26 -13.52
C VAL A 722 13.34 -17.52 -12.22
N ASP A 723 13.57 -18.23 -11.11
CA ASP A 723 13.68 -17.62 -9.78
C ASP A 723 15.02 -16.91 -9.53
N ILE A 724 16.05 -17.15 -10.37
CA ILE A 724 17.35 -16.46 -10.28
C ILE A 724 17.53 -15.37 -11.36
N ARG A 725 16.58 -15.21 -12.30
CA ARG A 725 16.67 -14.21 -13.37
C ARG A 725 16.94 -12.79 -12.87
N PRO A 726 16.24 -12.29 -11.84
CA PRO A 726 16.50 -10.93 -11.33
C PRO A 726 17.96 -10.72 -10.94
N VAL A 727 18.58 -11.71 -10.31
CA VAL A 727 19.97 -11.66 -9.88
C VAL A 727 20.91 -11.73 -11.08
N VAL A 728 20.68 -12.70 -11.98
CA VAL A 728 21.51 -12.92 -13.17
C VAL A 728 21.50 -11.69 -14.07
N TYR A 729 20.33 -11.13 -14.36
CA TYR A 729 20.20 -9.95 -15.22
C TYR A 729 20.84 -8.70 -14.58
N CYS A 730 20.56 -8.45 -13.30
CA CYS A 730 21.16 -7.31 -12.59
C CYS A 730 22.69 -7.42 -12.52
N THR A 731 23.24 -8.60 -12.19
CA THR A 731 24.70 -8.83 -12.15
C THR A 731 25.32 -8.64 -13.53
N ALA A 732 24.72 -9.17 -14.60
CA ALA A 732 25.19 -9.01 -15.96
C ALA A 732 25.21 -7.54 -16.41
N ILE A 733 24.18 -6.76 -16.07
CA ILE A 733 24.11 -5.31 -16.35
C ILE A 733 25.16 -4.56 -15.53
N THR A 734 25.37 -4.94 -14.28
CA THR A 734 26.36 -4.32 -13.37
C THR A 734 27.80 -4.50 -13.85
N GLU A 735 28.14 -5.69 -14.32
CA GLU A 735 29.51 -6.06 -14.77
C GLU A 735 29.70 -5.89 -16.29
N GLY A 736 28.59 -5.65 -17.01
CA GLY A 736 28.57 -5.55 -18.47
C GLY A 736 28.85 -4.15 -19.00
N ASN A 737 28.70 -4.02 -20.31
CA ASN A 737 28.89 -2.78 -21.09
C ASN A 737 27.61 -2.42 -21.88
N SER A 738 27.72 -1.42 -22.77
CA SER A 738 26.62 -0.98 -23.62
C SER A 738 26.04 -2.09 -24.50
N SER A 739 26.83 -3.08 -24.93
CA SER A 739 26.31 -4.23 -25.72
C SER A 739 25.41 -5.11 -24.87
N THR A 740 25.80 -5.41 -23.63
CA THR A 740 24.99 -6.17 -22.64
C THR A 740 23.70 -5.44 -22.35
N TRP A 741 23.78 -4.13 -22.09
CA TRP A 741 22.63 -3.30 -21.78
C TRP A 741 21.63 -3.23 -22.95
N ASN A 742 22.12 -3.00 -24.16
CA ASN A 742 21.31 -2.94 -25.38
C ASN A 742 20.64 -4.29 -25.72
N PHE A 743 21.31 -5.41 -25.45
CA PHE A 743 20.72 -6.74 -25.59
C PHE A 743 19.48 -6.87 -24.70
N MET A 744 19.57 -6.49 -23.43
CA MET A 744 18.46 -6.55 -22.49
C MET A 744 17.36 -5.53 -22.79
N TRP A 745 17.72 -4.31 -23.26
CA TRP A 745 16.72 -3.32 -23.68
C TRP A 745 15.88 -3.81 -24.87
N ASN A 746 16.52 -4.39 -25.88
CA ASN A 746 15.81 -4.95 -27.02
C ASN A 746 14.90 -6.12 -26.61
N ARG A 747 15.35 -6.91 -25.64
CA ARG A 747 14.55 -7.99 -25.08
C ARG A 747 13.33 -7.45 -24.32
N PHE A 748 13.48 -6.38 -23.54
CA PHE A 748 12.37 -5.69 -22.88
C PHE A 748 11.30 -5.23 -23.87
N LEU A 749 11.72 -4.63 -24.99
CA LEU A 749 10.79 -4.12 -26.01
C LEU A 749 9.99 -5.23 -26.73
N THR A 750 10.46 -6.46 -26.72
CA THR A 750 9.83 -7.59 -27.43
C THR A 750 9.20 -8.65 -26.51
N GLU A 751 9.38 -8.51 -25.20
CA GLU A 751 8.83 -9.47 -24.24
C GLU A 751 7.29 -9.31 -24.12
N ASN A 752 6.57 -10.43 -24.14
CA ASN A 752 5.10 -10.45 -24.05
C ASN A 752 4.57 -10.72 -22.64
N VAL A 753 5.40 -11.32 -21.75
CA VAL A 753 5.00 -11.61 -20.37
C VAL A 753 5.30 -10.39 -19.49
N ALA A 754 4.27 -9.70 -19.01
CA ALA A 754 4.40 -8.46 -18.25
C ALA A 754 5.28 -8.61 -17.00
N ALA A 755 5.21 -9.77 -16.31
CA ALA A 755 6.06 -10.03 -15.14
C ALA A 755 7.55 -10.06 -15.52
N GLU A 756 7.92 -10.66 -16.67
CA GLU A 756 9.30 -10.69 -17.16
C GLU A 756 9.74 -9.31 -17.65
N GLN A 757 8.85 -8.54 -18.30
CA GLN A 757 9.14 -7.15 -18.68
C GLN A 757 9.57 -6.32 -17.47
N VAL A 758 8.88 -6.44 -16.34
CA VAL A 758 9.22 -5.72 -15.10
C VAL A 758 10.57 -6.19 -14.52
N VAL A 759 10.86 -7.49 -14.58
CA VAL A 759 12.17 -8.04 -14.16
C VAL A 759 13.30 -7.43 -15.00
N ILE A 760 13.16 -7.41 -16.32
CA ILE A 760 14.14 -6.84 -17.23
C ILE A 760 14.29 -5.32 -16.97
N LEU A 761 13.18 -4.59 -16.89
CA LEU A 761 13.16 -3.15 -16.65
C LEU A 761 13.90 -2.78 -15.35
N THR A 762 13.66 -3.56 -14.28
CA THR A 762 14.34 -3.37 -13.00
C THR A 762 15.85 -3.65 -13.13
N ALA A 763 16.23 -4.72 -13.84
CA ALA A 763 17.63 -5.09 -14.03
C ALA A 763 18.42 -4.05 -14.85
N LEU A 764 17.80 -3.39 -15.83
CA LEU A 764 18.42 -2.33 -16.64
C LEU A 764 18.92 -1.15 -15.78
N GLY A 765 18.31 -0.91 -14.62
CA GLY A 765 18.75 0.09 -13.63
C GLY A 765 20.01 -0.30 -12.84
N CYS A 766 20.51 -1.54 -12.96
CA CYS A 766 21.68 -2.01 -12.23
C CYS A 766 23.03 -1.52 -12.82
N THR A 767 23.03 -0.74 -13.89
CA THR A 767 24.26 -0.23 -14.48
C THR A 767 25.03 0.70 -13.55
N LYS A 768 26.36 0.59 -13.57
CA LYS A 768 27.32 1.51 -12.91
C LYS A 768 27.83 2.60 -13.86
N ASP A 769 27.59 2.44 -15.17
CA ASP A 769 28.08 3.38 -16.19
C ASP A 769 27.21 4.64 -16.22
N PRO A 770 27.78 5.85 -15.97
CA PRO A 770 26.99 7.07 -15.91
C PRO A 770 26.34 7.47 -17.25
N ALA A 771 26.91 7.09 -18.37
CA ALA A 771 26.38 7.41 -19.70
C ALA A 771 25.18 6.51 -20.01
N ILE A 772 25.30 5.21 -19.76
CA ILE A 772 24.19 4.24 -19.88
C ILE A 772 23.06 4.60 -18.94
N LEU A 773 23.36 4.98 -17.68
CA LEU A 773 22.35 5.38 -16.70
C LEU A 773 21.54 6.60 -17.15
N LYS A 774 22.21 7.64 -17.66
CA LYS A 774 21.53 8.83 -18.19
C LYS A 774 20.65 8.52 -19.41
N ASP A 775 21.12 7.66 -20.32
CA ASP A 775 20.32 7.19 -21.46
C ASP A 775 19.08 6.41 -20.97
N TYR A 776 19.25 5.56 -19.96
CA TYR A 776 18.14 4.82 -19.38
C TYR A 776 17.10 5.76 -18.72
N LEU A 777 17.54 6.74 -17.94
CA LEU A 777 16.65 7.74 -17.34
C LEU A 777 15.83 8.50 -18.40
N ALA A 778 16.44 8.85 -19.53
CA ALA A 778 15.73 9.47 -20.65
C ALA A 778 14.69 8.50 -21.29
N LYS A 779 15.01 7.20 -21.37
CA LYS A 779 14.07 6.19 -21.87
C LYS A 779 12.90 5.95 -20.92
N ILE A 780 13.10 6.01 -19.60
CA ILE A 780 12.02 5.88 -18.59
C ILE A 780 10.94 6.94 -18.80
N ILE A 781 11.31 8.19 -19.08
CA ILE A 781 10.34 9.27 -19.29
C ILE A 781 9.72 9.28 -20.68
N SER A 782 10.15 8.41 -21.58
CA SER A 782 9.58 8.26 -22.93
C SER A 782 8.33 7.36 -22.91
N ASN A 783 7.70 7.21 -24.08
CA ASN A 783 6.56 6.30 -24.28
C ASN A 783 6.96 4.82 -24.38
N SER A 784 8.26 4.49 -24.31
CA SER A 784 8.75 3.10 -24.33
C SER A 784 8.48 2.38 -23.01
N VAL A 785 8.28 3.12 -21.91
CA VAL A 785 7.96 2.58 -20.58
C VAL A 785 6.54 3.01 -20.22
N ARG A 786 5.68 2.05 -19.85
CA ARG A 786 4.31 2.33 -19.43
C ARG A 786 4.28 3.21 -18.18
N LEU A 787 3.31 4.11 -18.09
CA LEU A 787 3.18 5.09 -17.00
C LEU A 787 3.31 4.43 -15.61
N GLN A 788 2.61 3.34 -15.41
CA GLN A 788 2.57 2.59 -14.15
C GLN A 788 3.94 2.00 -13.72
N ASP A 789 4.88 1.81 -14.64
CA ASP A 789 6.18 1.18 -14.37
C ASP A 789 7.31 2.20 -14.25
N LYS A 790 7.09 3.46 -14.64
CA LYS A 790 8.10 4.52 -14.62
C LYS A 790 8.70 4.75 -13.23
N GLN A 791 7.85 4.81 -12.19
CA GLN A 791 8.31 5.02 -10.81
C GLN A 791 9.23 3.89 -10.33
N SER A 792 8.88 2.63 -10.62
CA SER A 792 9.70 1.46 -10.28
C SER A 792 11.02 1.45 -11.07
N ALA A 793 10.98 1.84 -12.33
CA ALA A 793 12.17 1.99 -13.16
C ALA A 793 13.12 3.07 -12.61
N PHE A 794 12.61 4.26 -12.22
CA PHE A 794 13.43 5.26 -11.51
C PHE A 794 14.06 4.70 -10.25
N THR A 795 13.26 4.02 -9.41
CA THR A 795 13.75 3.43 -8.16
C THR A 795 14.86 2.42 -8.40
N SER A 796 14.80 1.63 -9.45
CA SER A 796 15.84 0.63 -9.80
C SER A 796 17.20 1.27 -10.05
N THR A 797 17.26 2.49 -10.59
CA THR A 797 18.50 3.18 -10.98
C THR A 797 19.43 3.53 -9.80
N TYR A 798 18.89 3.72 -8.61
CA TYR A 798 19.65 4.05 -7.40
C TYR A 798 19.55 3.01 -6.28
N ASN A 799 18.70 1.95 -6.43
CA ASN A 799 18.58 0.89 -5.41
C ASN A 799 19.79 -0.04 -5.38
N ASN A 800 20.44 -0.22 -6.51
CA ASN A 800 21.54 -1.19 -6.62
C ASN A 800 22.91 -0.57 -6.33
N HIS A 801 23.11 0.70 -6.66
CA HIS A 801 24.39 1.41 -6.47
C HIS A 801 24.17 2.78 -5.86
N ASP A 802 24.71 2.99 -4.66
CA ASP A 802 24.60 4.28 -3.95
C ASP A 802 25.33 5.42 -4.71
N SER A 803 26.34 5.10 -5.54
CA SER A 803 27.00 6.05 -6.45
C SER A 803 26.07 6.70 -7.49
N ASN A 804 24.97 6.04 -7.81
CA ASN A 804 24.00 6.54 -8.80
C ASN A 804 23.07 7.63 -8.22
N VAL A 805 22.97 7.75 -6.89
CA VAL A 805 22.06 8.70 -6.22
C VAL A 805 22.27 10.13 -6.71
N GLN A 806 23.54 10.58 -6.79
CA GLN A 806 23.85 11.94 -7.27
C GLN A 806 23.49 12.14 -8.74
N ILE A 807 23.78 11.14 -9.58
CA ILE A 807 23.48 11.21 -11.04
C ILE A 807 21.97 11.32 -11.28
N VAL A 808 21.18 10.56 -10.51
CA VAL A 808 19.72 10.60 -10.61
C VAL A 808 19.15 11.92 -10.07
N LEU A 809 19.70 12.44 -8.97
CA LEU A 809 19.29 13.75 -8.43
C LEU A 809 19.56 14.87 -9.45
N ASP A 810 20.76 14.88 -10.07
CA ASP A 810 21.12 15.84 -11.10
C ASP A 810 20.18 15.74 -12.31
N PHE A 811 19.87 14.53 -12.75
CA PHE A 811 18.96 14.30 -13.87
C PHE A 811 17.54 14.79 -13.56
N VAL A 812 16.99 14.45 -12.38
CA VAL A 812 15.62 14.84 -11.99
C VAL A 812 15.49 16.34 -11.86
N THR A 813 16.45 17.01 -11.22
CA THR A 813 16.41 18.46 -11.04
C THR A 813 16.62 19.24 -12.36
N ALA A 814 17.49 18.76 -13.24
CA ALA A 814 17.78 19.40 -14.53
C ALA A 814 16.68 19.17 -15.58
N ASN A 815 15.96 18.03 -15.51
CA ASN A 815 14.95 17.65 -16.53
C ASN A 815 13.53 17.68 -15.97
N TYR A 816 13.28 18.44 -14.90
CA TYR A 816 12.02 18.45 -14.17
C TYR A 816 10.80 18.62 -15.07
N SER A 817 10.79 19.59 -15.98
CA SER A 817 9.65 19.84 -16.87
C SER A 817 9.29 18.63 -17.73
N SER A 818 10.30 17.93 -18.28
CA SER A 818 10.09 16.72 -19.08
C SER A 818 9.56 15.56 -18.21
N ILE A 819 10.10 15.41 -17.00
CA ILE A 819 9.65 14.40 -16.04
C ILE A 819 8.21 14.69 -15.62
N ARG A 820 7.92 15.95 -15.23
CA ARG A 820 6.56 16.37 -14.85
C ARG A 820 5.52 16.07 -15.94
N ASN A 821 5.89 16.32 -17.20
CA ASN A 821 5.03 16.04 -18.35
C ASN A 821 4.89 14.55 -18.68
N SER A 822 5.77 13.70 -18.15
CA SER A 822 5.73 12.25 -18.35
C SER A 822 4.91 11.50 -17.28
N PHE A 823 4.45 12.21 -16.25
CA PHE A 823 3.57 11.71 -15.19
C PHE A 823 2.30 12.54 -15.11
N ASP A 824 1.17 11.90 -14.93
CA ASP A 824 -0.12 12.57 -14.80
C ASP A 824 -0.32 13.20 -13.42
N ASN A 825 0.34 12.65 -12.40
CA ASN A 825 0.23 13.10 -11.02
C ASN A 825 1.57 13.65 -10.51
N ILE A 826 1.56 14.88 -10.00
CA ILE A 826 2.71 15.48 -9.33
C ILE A 826 3.17 14.68 -8.10
N GLY A 827 2.28 13.96 -7.44
CA GLY A 827 2.58 13.08 -6.33
C GLY A 827 3.57 11.96 -6.68
N ASP A 828 3.57 11.47 -7.92
CA ASP A 828 4.52 10.46 -8.38
C ASP A 828 5.95 11.03 -8.43
N VAL A 829 6.09 12.28 -8.89
CA VAL A 829 7.38 12.99 -8.90
C VAL A 829 7.84 13.28 -7.46
N ALA A 830 6.93 13.69 -6.57
CA ALA A 830 7.24 13.89 -5.16
C ALA A 830 7.71 12.58 -4.50
N THR A 831 7.11 11.45 -4.85
CA THR A 831 7.50 10.13 -4.35
C THR A 831 8.88 9.72 -4.85
N ILE A 832 9.22 9.96 -6.12
CA ILE A 832 10.57 9.72 -6.66
C ILE A 832 11.61 10.53 -5.87
N LEU A 833 11.36 11.81 -5.65
CA LEU A 833 12.26 12.69 -4.89
C LEU A 833 12.38 12.27 -3.42
N SER A 834 11.29 11.86 -2.78
CA SER A 834 11.28 11.37 -1.40
C SER A 834 12.09 10.07 -1.24
N ASN A 835 11.88 9.11 -2.14
CA ASN A 835 12.63 7.85 -2.16
C ASN A 835 14.13 8.06 -2.40
N LEU A 836 14.48 9.05 -3.23
CA LEU A 836 15.86 9.44 -3.49
C LEU A 836 16.49 10.11 -2.26
N ALA A 837 15.76 11.04 -1.60
CA ALA A 837 16.20 11.74 -0.39
C ALA A 837 16.46 10.78 0.78
N ALA A 838 15.72 9.68 0.87
CA ALA A 838 15.96 8.63 1.88
C ALA A 838 17.36 7.98 1.75
N ARG A 839 18.09 8.23 0.65
CA ARG A 839 19.44 7.72 0.35
C ARG A 839 20.54 8.78 0.41
N PHE A 840 20.22 10.01 0.72
CA PHE A 840 21.23 11.07 0.80
C PHE A 840 22.24 10.76 1.91
N SER A 841 23.52 10.91 1.57
CA SER A 841 24.66 10.62 2.43
C SER A 841 25.46 11.87 2.82
N ASN A 842 25.09 13.07 2.28
CA ASN A 842 25.79 14.31 2.54
C ASN A 842 24.87 15.53 2.46
N ALA A 843 25.29 16.66 3.08
CA ALA A 843 24.53 17.89 3.13
C ALA A 843 24.33 18.56 1.76
N ALA A 844 25.24 18.36 0.80
CA ALA A 844 25.14 18.97 -0.54
C ALA A 844 23.90 18.45 -1.29
N GLN A 845 23.60 17.15 -1.19
CA GLN A 845 22.40 16.55 -1.77
C GLN A 845 21.12 17.13 -1.19
N ILE A 846 21.10 17.36 0.13
CA ILE A 846 19.94 17.99 0.81
C ILE A 846 19.77 19.41 0.30
N SER A 847 20.83 20.20 0.28
CA SER A 847 20.80 21.59 -0.20
C SER A 847 20.37 21.69 -1.67
N GLN A 848 20.77 20.75 -2.50
CA GLN A 848 20.32 20.67 -3.91
C GLN A 848 18.81 20.45 -4.00
N LEU A 849 18.25 19.54 -3.19
CA LEU A 849 16.81 19.28 -3.15
C LEU A 849 16.04 20.49 -2.57
N GLU A 850 16.56 21.13 -1.52
CA GLU A 850 15.97 22.36 -0.97
C GLU A 850 15.93 23.49 -2.02
N THR A 851 17.03 23.71 -2.71
CA THR A 851 17.13 24.73 -3.78
C THR A 851 16.18 24.42 -4.93
N PHE A 852 16.05 23.15 -5.30
CA PHE A 852 15.09 22.70 -6.31
C PHE A 852 13.63 22.94 -5.89
N TYR A 853 13.29 22.63 -4.62
CA TYR A 853 11.94 22.73 -4.09
C TYR A 853 11.52 24.20 -3.90
N ALA A 854 12.48 25.10 -3.57
CA ALA A 854 12.22 26.52 -3.38
C ALA A 854 11.53 27.13 -4.61
N GLY A 855 10.36 27.76 -4.39
CA GLY A 855 9.51 28.34 -5.43
C GLY A 855 8.61 27.34 -6.19
N LYS A 856 8.48 26.09 -5.68
CA LYS A 856 7.56 25.06 -6.19
C LYS A 856 6.60 24.54 -5.11
N GLU A 857 6.52 25.23 -3.98
CA GLU A 857 5.74 24.81 -2.81
C GLU A 857 4.25 24.68 -3.14
N GLU A 858 3.71 25.60 -3.96
CA GLU A 858 2.32 25.56 -4.41
C GLU A 858 2.06 24.39 -5.38
N GLU A 859 3.02 24.09 -6.24
CA GLU A 859 2.91 22.97 -7.19
C GLU A 859 2.93 21.62 -6.45
N PHE A 860 3.86 21.48 -5.47
CA PHE A 860 3.96 20.32 -4.59
C PHE A 860 3.18 20.55 -3.28
N ALA A 861 1.89 20.77 -3.35
CA ALA A 861 1.05 21.13 -2.20
C ALA A 861 1.08 20.12 -1.03
N SER A 862 1.60 18.89 -1.24
CA SER A 862 1.77 17.87 -0.21
C SER A 862 3.01 18.12 0.66
N LYS A 863 3.00 17.59 1.88
CA LYS A 863 4.17 17.63 2.79
C LYS A 863 5.26 16.59 2.45
N THR A 864 5.12 15.84 1.36
CA THR A 864 6.03 14.74 1.01
C THR A 864 7.48 15.20 0.88
N ILE A 865 7.76 16.26 0.13
CA ILE A 865 9.14 16.76 -0.05
C ILE A 865 9.67 17.43 1.23
N PRO A 866 8.95 18.32 1.91
CA PRO A 866 9.38 18.85 3.21
C PRO A 866 9.71 17.75 4.24
N ASN A 867 8.87 16.74 4.35
CA ASN A 867 9.12 15.60 5.24
C ASN A 867 10.38 14.82 4.82
N ALA A 868 10.57 14.57 3.54
CA ALA A 868 11.75 13.88 3.02
C ALA A 868 13.07 14.65 3.29
N ILE A 869 13.05 15.98 3.17
CA ILE A 869 14.18 16.86 3.53
C ILE A 869 14.47 16.78 5.04
N ALA A 870 13.43 16.87 5.88
CA ALA A 870 13.58 16.74 7.34
C ALA A 870 14.14 15.36 7.73
N ASP A 871 13.67 14.30 7.08
CA ASP A 871 14.16 12.93 7.28
C ASP A 871 15.62 12.77 6.85
N ALA A 872 16.01 13.37 5.72
CA ALA A 872 17.39 13.33 5.25
C ALA A 872 18.34 14.06 6.22
N LYS A 873 17.94 15.22 6.75
CA LYS A 873 18.71 15.96 7.78
C LYS A 873 18.89 15.10 9.04
N PHE A 874 17.80 14.54 9.58
CA PHE A 874 17.87 13.64 10.73
C PHE A 874 18.79 12.45 10.46
N ASN A 875 18.71 11.85 9.28
CA ASN A 875 19.55 10.70 8.92
C ASN A 875 21.05 11.06 8.90
N LEU A 876 21.43 12.27 8.48
CA LEU A 876 22.83 12.73 8.57
C LEU A 876 23.27 12.97 10.02
N GLU A 877 22.42 13.55 10.86
CA GLU A 877 22.71 13.72 12.28
C GLU A 877 22.89 12.37 12.98
N TRP A 878 21.99 11.43 12.68
CA TRP A 878 22.08 10.05 13.19
C TRP A 878 23.41 9.40 12.73
N ALA A 879 23.77 9.56 11.46
CA ALA A 879 25.02 9.02 10.92
C ALA A 879 26.25 9.58 11.66
N GLY A 880 26.28 10.88 11.95
CA GLY A 880 27.34 11.53 12.73
C GLY A 880 27.48 10.99 14.15
N ARG A 881 26.42 10.43 14.75
CA ARG A 881 26.47 9.84 16.09
C ARG A 881 26.87 8.37 16.12
N HIS A 882 26.51 7.58 15.10
CA HIS A 882 26.52 6.12 15.19
C HIS A 882 27.44 5.41 14.18
N VAL A 883 27.67 6.01 13.01
CA VAL A 883 28.33 5.32 11.89
C VAL A 883 29.73 4.85 12.26
N ASP A 884 30.54 5.63 12.96
CA ASP A 884 31.90 5.25 13.32
C ASP A 884 31.96 4.05 14.27
N ASP A 885 31.06 3.97 15.23
CA ASP A 885 30.95 2.84 16.15
C ASP A 885 30.52 1.55 15.43
N ILE A 886 29.52 1.67 14.56
CA ILE A 886 29.02 0.57 13.70
C ILE A 886 30.15 0.10 12.78
N TYR A 887 30.84 1.02 12.10
CA TYR A 887 31.95 0.73 11.18
C TYR A 887 33.10 0.00 11.89
N ASN A 888 33.51 0.47 13.08
CA ASN A 888 34.57 -0.15 13.87
C ASN A 888 34.19 -1.56 14.32
N TYR A 889 32.94 -1.78 14.72
CA TYR A 889 32.45 -3.12 15.04
C TYR A 889 32.50 -4.05 13.84
N MET A 890 31.95 -3.63 12.70
CA MET A 890 31.90 -4.43 11.47
C MET A 890 33.33 -4.74 10.94
N ARG A 891 34.27 -3.78 11.02
CA ARG A 891 35.66 -3.96 10.65
C ARG A 891 36.34 -5.01 11.52
N GLY A 892 36.10 -4.95 12.83
CA GLY A 892 36.66 -5.96 13.78
C GLY A 892 36.14 -7.37 13.52
N SER A 893 34.83 -7.49 13.26
CA SER A 893 34.16 -8.76 12.95
C SER A 893 34.61 -9.32 11.59
N ALA A 894 34.66 -8.48 10.55
CA ALA A 894 35.09 -8.89 9.20
C ALA A 894 36.53 -9.45 9.16
N SER A 895 37.42 -8.94 10.01
CA SER A 895 38.79 -9.47 10.13
C SER A 895 38.86 -10.87 10.78
N GLN A 896 37.84 -11.25 11.55
CA GLN A 896 37.75 -12.60 12.16
C GLN A 896 37.06 -13.60 11.21
N LEU A 897 36.18 -13.15 10.30
CA LEU A 897 35.44 -14.00 9.36
C LEU A 897 36.30 -14.41 8.14
N VAL A 898 37.38 -13.66 7.82
CA VAL A 898 38.30 -13.93 6.69
C VAL A 898 39.55 -14.72 7.09
N SER A 899 39.80 -14.91 8.39
CA SER A 899 40.86 -15.76 8.94
C SER A 899 40.38 -17.20 9.17
#